data_717e3a9bc6c83b240299caaba9404cb9
#
_entry.id   717e3a9bc6c83b240299caaba9404cb9
#
_cell.length_a   1.000
_cell.length_b   1.000
_cell.length_c   1.000
_cell.angle_alpha   90.00
_cell.angle_beta   90.00
_cell.angle_gamma   90.00
#
_symmetry.space_group_name_H-M   'P 1'
#
loop_
_entity.id
_entity.type
_entity.pdbx_description
1 polymer ?
#
loop_
_entity_poly.entity_id
_entity_poly.type
_entity_poly.pdbx_seq_one_letter_code
_entity_poly.pdbx_strand_id
1 'polypeptide(L)'
;MSFVGIVNEQEFYSQHFLDEVFMTSDAVKAAVKAYEDRETESKGDDGKAVYRAPWRVLASKARESRLMLQSLAETADPEERYRAEREFIRGMLRLFDLPADCTEPYFVTDSLELPLIGEKRTADGKPYLQVFAATALGGVEPGKKGEAREDAGTDTDPLQLCVANEQRRFTGALTGEGKHFEHRNWQTLLEVVFEQTRAPRWVILATPSQWLLIDRVKFAQRRLLRFNWDTLFERHEESELKAATVLLTNDSFTVKDGECALESLDEDSHKHAYGVSQDLKYALRECIELLGNEAARQLQEIARKEKKGFLTGKDGLTAKELSDECLRWMYRLLFLFFVESRPDLKYVPIDAEDETYLKGYSLEGLRDLELIPLTTKQEREGSYLHESIDRLFRFFSQGTKADLTDELVDSQASASAFEIEPLQSTLFDDSRLPLLKQVVFPNELLQKVICLMSLSRPVDSKGRRQRRGRISYAHLSLNQLGAVYEALLSYSGFFAKTDLYEVKETKDKTVNELKAAYFVPEAELDKYSEDEKVFDRDPVTKELMLRKYPKGTFIYRMAGRERENSASYYTPEVLTHCVVKEALDVLIKQQLDGLPDDKSKSEKILSWRICEPAMGSAAFLNEGINQVAELYMHYAQKVPDAKALTQTEYRHELQRVRMFLADRNIYGVDLNPVAVELAEVSLWLNAMSDDRYVPWFGLQLACGNSLIGCRREAYWRKNLVGKAFKTALPHVVGNRPLQEGEIWHFLVPNTGMSFYAEPTVKSLEKEAFKKFSAWRERFTSQLTEAELDELEKTSQLADKLWWRWAKSLAKLNDQTTDDYPIYGYEPEGLNWYGHVRRGVSPLRQLNQGTHSGIVS
;
A
#
# COMPACT_ATOMS: atom_id res chain seq x y z
N MET A 1 -5.87 7.74 21.43
CA MET A 1 -5.39 7.02 22.63
C MET A 1 -4.90 5.68 22.16
N SER A 2 -3.61 5.41 22.24
CA SER A 2 -3.08 4.10 21.83
C SER A 2 -3.30 3.09 22.96
N PHE A 3 -3.88 1.94 22.63
CA PHE A 3 -4.03 0.83 23.57
C PHE A 3 -2.67 0.14 23.72
N VAL A 4 -2.19 -0.01 24.96
CA VAL A 4 -0.91 -0.69 25.24
C VAL A 4 -1.11 -2.18 25.47
N GLY A 5 -2.21 -2.55 26.12
CA GLY A 5 -2.55 -3.95 26.41
C GLY A 5 -3.29 -4.67 25.28
N ILE A 6 -3.71 -3.97 24.21
CA ILE A 6 -4.35 -4.54 23.03
C ILE A 6 -3.50 -4.20 21.82
N VAL A 7 -2.81 -5.19 21.27
CA VAL A 7 -1.92 -5.03 20.11
C VAL A 7 -2.64 -5.42 18.83
N ASN A 8 -2.62 -4.50 17.87
CA ASN A 8 -3.23 -4.67 16.56
C ASN A 8 -2.18 -5.20 15.56
N GLU A 9 -2.15 -6.50 15.37
CA GLU A 9 -1.16 -7.13 14.52
C GLU A 9 -1.56 -7.09 13.04
N GLN A 10 -0.66 -6.60 12.21
CA GLN A 10 -0.84 -6.46 10.74
C GLN A 10 -2.14 -5.72 10.37
N GLU A 11 -2.56 -4.74 11.17
CA GLU A 11 -3.79 -3.97 10.93
C GLU A 11 -5.03 -4.87 10.81
N PHE A 12 -5.33 -5.63 11.84
CA PHE A 12 -6.61 -6.35 11.96
C PHE A 12 -7.81 -5.41 11.78
N TYR A 13 -7.78 -4.24 12.45
CA TYR A 13 -8.50 -3.02 12.11
C TYR A 13 -7.48 -1.95 11.71
N SER A 14 -7.90 -0.87 11.01
CA SER A 14 -6.98 0.23 10.76
C SER A 14 -6.51 0.81 12.10
N GLN A 15 -5.21 1.07 12.24
CA GLN A 15 -4.66 1.54 13.51
C GLN A 15 -5.29 2.87 13.92
N HIS A 16 -5.50 3.78 12.99
CA HIS A 16 -6.21 5.04 13.24
C HIS A 16 -7.62 4.82 13.84
N PHE A 17 -8.35 3.82 13.33
CA PHE A 17 -9.66 3.50 13.87
C PHE A 17 -9.57 3.07 15.33
N LEU A 18 -8.65 2.18 15.66
CA LEU A 18 -8.48 1.70 17.03
C LEU A 18 -8.04 2.81 17.99
N ASP A 19 -7.08 3.64 17.59
CA ASP A 19 -6.48 4.64 18.49
C ASP A 19 -7.38 5.87 18.70
N GLU A 20 -8.06 6.35 17.66
CA GLU A 20 -8.76 7.64 17.70
C GLU A 20 -10.28 7.53 17.61
N VAL A 21 -10.80 6.51 16.95
CA VAL A 21 -12.21 6.42 16.62
C VAL A 21 -12.95 5.38 17.43
N PHE A 22 -12.34 4.22 17.71
CA PHE A 22 -12.97 3.06 18.29
C PHE A 22 -13.84 3.39 19.50
N MET A 23 -13.27 4.01 20.53
CA MET A 23 -13.99 4.38 21.76
C MET A 23 -15.03 5.49 21.55
N THR A 24 -14.94 6.23 20.45
CA THR A 24 -15.85 7.33 20.12
C THR A 24 -16.90 6.95 19.09
N SER A 25 -16.81 5.79 18.47
CA SER A 25 -17.74 5.28 17.48
C SER A 25 -19.13 5.05 18.11
N ASP A 26 -20.18 5.22 17.33
CA ASP A 26 -21.54 5.06 17.80
C ASP A 26 -21.84 3.59 18.19
N ALA A 27 -21.24 2.63 17.46
CA ALA A 27 -21.40 1.20 17.74
C ALA A 27 -20.79 0.81 19.10
N VAL A 28 -19.57 1.26 19.38
CA VAL A 28 -18.89 0.97 20.66
C VAL A 28 -19.58 1.67 21.81
N LYS A 29 -19.99 2.93 21.66
CA LYS A 29 -20.76 3.66 22.66
C LYS A 29 -22.09 2.97 22.97
N ALA A 30 -22.79 2.51 21.95
CA ALA A 30 -24.05 1.77 22.13
C ALA A 30 -23.82 0.44 22.88
N ALA A 31 -22.75 -0.30 22.53
CA ALA A 31 -22.37 -1.53 23.24
C ALA A 31 -22.03 -1.26 24.70
N VAL A 32 -21.17 -0.28 24.99
CA VAL A 32 -20.82 0.11 26.38
C VAL A 32 -22.06 0.51 27.15
N LYS A 33 -22.92 1.34 26.57
CA LYS A 33 -24.18 1.77 27.20
C LYS A 33 -25.09 0.59 27.49
N ALA A 34 -25.21 -0.38 26.60
CA ALA A 34 -26.04 -1.56 26.83
C ALA A 34 -25.60 -2.36 28.07
N TYR A 35 -24.29 -2.46 28.33
CA TYR A 35 -23.80 -3.08 29.57
C TYR A 35 -24.08 -2.22 30.81
N GLU A 36 -23.94 -0.89 30.73
CA GLU A 36 -24.25 0.04 31.81
C GLU A 36 -25.75 0.02 32.16
N ASP A 37 -26.61 -0.08 31.14
CA ASP A 37 -28.06 -0.21 31.30
C ASP A 37 -28.39 -1.54 31.99
N ARG A 38 -27.82 -2.68 31.56
CA ARG A 38 -28.00 -4.01 32.22
C ARG A 38 -27.56 -3.96 33.69
N GLU A 39 -26.41 -3.30 33.98
CA GLU A 39 -25.96 -3.14 35.38
C GLU A 39 -26.94 -2.31 36.17
N THR A 40 -27.51 -1.26 35.59
CA THR A 40 -28.49 -0.39 36.26
C THR A 40 -29.82 -1.11 36.49
N GLU A 41 -30.31 -1.87 35.53
CA GLU A 41 -31.52 -2.66 35.63
C GLU A 41 -31.41 -3.81 36.64
N SER A 42 -30.20 -4.32 36.87
CA SER A 42 -29.93 -5.40 37.81
C SER A 42 -29.87 -4.96 39.28
N LYS A 43 -30.04 -3.67 39.59
CA LYS A 43 -30.02 -3.18 40.97
C LYS A 43 -31.28 -3.63 41.74
N GLY A 44 -31.04 -4.35 42.83
CA GLY A 44 -32.10 -4.73 43.77
C GLY A 44 -32.53 -3.57 44.66
N ASP A 45 -33.52 -3.83 45.51
CA ASP A 45 -34.07 -2.85 46.48
C ASP A 45 -33.02 -2.31 47.46
N ASP A 46 -31.88 -3.04 47.62
CA ASP A 46 -30.73 -2.65 48.44
C ASP A 46 -29.74 -1.73 47.68
N GLY A 47 -30.05 -1.38 46.45
CA GLY A 47 -29.22 -0.54 45.61
C GLY A 47 -27.95 -1.21 45.08
N LYS A 48 -27.72 -2.52 45.38
CA LYS A 48 -26.57 -3.27 44.84
C LYS A 48 -26.95 -3.92 43.52
N ALA A 49 -26.08 -3.78 42.53
CA ALA A 49 -26.26 -4.44 41.24
C ALA A 49 -25.91 -5.94 41.38
N VAL A 50 -26.77 -6.80 40.89
CA VAL A 50 -26.52 -8.25 40.81
C VAL A 50 -25.60 -8.54 39.63
N TYR A 51 -25.78 -7.83 38.51
CA TYR A 51 -24.91 -7.86 37.35
C TYR A 51 -23.95 -6.67 37.39
N ARG A 52 -22.66 -6.90 37.05
CA ARG A 52 -21.65 -5.86 36.87
C ARG A 52 -21.05 -5.96 35.48
N ALA A 53 -20.85 -4.84 34.85
CA ALA A 53 -20.21 -4.79 33.56
C ALA A 53 -18.83 -5.46 33.60
N PRO A 54 -18.42 -6.26 32.58
CA PRO A 54 -17.19 -7.05 32.62
C PRO A 54 -15.94 -6.23 32.93
N TRP A 55 -15.77 -5.04 32.33
CA TRP A 55 -14.62 -4.18 32.63
C TRP A 55 -14.52 -3.75 34.09
N ARG A 56 -15.65 -3.54 34.78
CA ARG A 56 -15.66 -3.20 36.20
C ARG A 56 -15.25 -4.38 37.08
N VAL A 57 -15.63 -5.59 36.67
CA VAL A 57 -15.21 -6.81 37.36
C VAL A 57 -13.71 -7.02 37.13
N LEU A 58 -13.21 -6.88 35.90
CA LEU A 58 -11.81 -6.99 35.56
C LEU A 58 -10.98 -5.97 36.36
N ALA A 59 -11.37 -4.69 36.36
CA ALA A 59 -10.68 -3.66 37.14
C ALA A 59 -10.65 -3.98 38.65
N SER A 60 -11.76 -4.46 39.19
CA SER A 60 -11.83 -4.79 40.64
C SER A 60 -10.97 -5.99 41.04
N LYS A 61 -10.76 -6.93 40.10
CA LYS A 61 -9.97 -8.16 40.29
C LYS A 61 -8.56 -8.07 39.70
N ALA A 62 -8.18 -6.95 39.10
CA ALA A 62 -6.92 -6.82 38.34
C ALA A 62 -5.69 -7.26 39.15
N ARG A 63 -5.57 -6.79 40.41
CA ARG A 63 -4.47 -7.16 41.28
C ARG A 63 -4.48 -8.66 41.63
N GLU A 64 -5.64 -9.23 41.96
CA GLU A 64 -5.79 -10.65 42.27
C GLU A 64 -5.43 -11.51 41.06
N SER A 65 -5.95 -11.16 39.90
CA SER A 65 -5.69 -11.87 38.62
C SER A 65 -4.19 -11.83 38.27
N ARG A 66 -3.52 -10.70 38.47
CA ARG A 66 -2.07 -10.57 38.23
C ARG A 66 -1.24 -11.46 39.18
N LEU A 67 -1.57 -11.47 40.45
CA LEU A 67 -0.93 -12.37 41.40
C LEU A 67 -1.17 -13.84 41.03
N MET A 68 -2.36 -14.17 40.54
CA MET A 68 -2.63 -15.51 40.08
C MET A 68 -1.82 -15.90 38.86
N LEU A 69 -1.65 -15.00 37.89
CA LEU A 69 -0.77 -15.22 36.72
C LEU A 69 0.65 -15.53 37.13
N GLN A 70 1.20 -14.80 38.12
CA GLN A 70 2.52 -15.05 38.65
C GLN A 70 2.61 -16.42 39.36
N SER A 71 1.62 -16.75 40.18
CA SER A 71 1.54 -18.05 40.86
C SER A 71 1.46 -19.22 39.89
N LEU A 72 0.67 -19.08 38.80
CA LEU A 72 0.58 -20.10 37.73
C LEU A 72 1.93 -20.35 37.08
N ALA A 73 2.71 -19.29 36.85
CA ALA A 73 4.05 -19.42 36.24
C ALA A 73 5.04 -20.16 37.17
N GLU A 74 4.89 -20.01 38.50
CA GLU A 74 5.76 -20.63 39.50
C GLU A 74 5.35 -22.08 39.89
N THR A 75 4.17 -22.55 39.44
CA THR A 75 3.69 -23.89 39.79
C THR A 75 4.59 -24.96 39.13
N ALA A 76 5.25 -25.76 39.97
CA ALA A 76 6.25 -26.74 39.51
C ALA A 76 5.66 -28.01 38.92
N ASP A 77 4.47 -28.46 39.35
CA ASP A 77 3.81 -29.65 38.81
C ASP A 77 3.08 -29.28 37.51
N PRO A 78 3.50 -29.88 36.37
CA PRO A 78 2.93 -29.57 35.06
C PRO A 78 1.43 -29.92 34.98
N GLU A 79 0.96 -30.97 35.65
CA GLU A 79 -0.45 -31.36 35.64
C GLU A 79 -1.32 -30.38 36.45
N GLU A 80 -0.84 -30.01 37.63
CA GLU A 80 -1.50 -29.04 38.49
C GLU A 80 -1.55 -27.67 37.79
N ARG A 81 -0.41 -27.23 37.24
CA ARG A 81 -0.29 -26.00 36.48
C ARG A 81 -1.25 -25.96 35.29
N TYR A 82 -1.27 -27.00 34.48
CA TYR A 82 -2.16 -27.07 33.34
C TYR A 82 -3.65 -26.98 33.72
N ARG A 83 -4.06 -27.64 34.78
CA ARG A 83 -5.45 -27.58 35.28
C ARG A 83 -5.78 -26.19 35.79
N ALA A 84 -4.88 -25.56 36.53
CA ALA A 84 -5.07 -24.23 37.10
C ALA A 84 -5.09 -23.16 36.00
N GLU A 85 -4.21 -23.21 35.00
CA GLU A 85 -4.23 -22.35 33.82
C GLU A 85 -5.55 -22.43 33.07
N ARG A 86 -6.05 -23.65 32.86
CA ARG A 86 -7.31 -23.88 32.13
C ARG A 86 -8.52 -23.38 32.91
N GLU A 87 -8.53 -23.53 34.24
CA GLU A 87 -9.61 -23.00 35.06
C GLU A 87 -9.57 -21.45 35.13
N PHE A 88 -8.39 -20.85 35.15
CA PHE A 88 -8.24 -19.40 35.02
C PHE A 88 -8.83 -18.88 33.70
N ILE A 89 -8.48 -19.52 32.58
CA ILE A 89 -9.03 -19.16 31.26
C ILE A 89 -10.54 -19.31 31.25
N ARG A 90 -11.10 -20.41 31.80
CA ARG A 90 -12.54 -20.61 31.92
C ARG A 90 -13.22 -19.53 32.77
N GLY A 91 -12.60 -19.13 33.86
CA GLY A 91 -13.07 -18.03 34.70
C GLY A 91 -13.17 -16.71 33.92
N MET A 92 -12.17 -16.43 33.11
CA MET A 92 -12.16 -15.25 32.23
C MET A 92 -13.23 -15.35 31.12
N LEU A 93 -13.38 -16.52 30.46
CA LEU A 93 -14.41 -16.73 29.44
C LEU A 93 -15.83 -16.52 29.99
N ARG A 94 -16.09 -17.04 31.18
CA ARG A 94 -17.41 -16.84 31.86
C ARG A 94 -17.70 -15.36 32.16
N LEU A 95 -16.66 -14.57 32.40
CA LEU A 95 -16.77 -13.12 32.60
C LEU A 95 -17.24 -12.39 31.32
N PHE A 96 -16.90 -12.91 30.17
CA PHE A 96 -17.31 -12.42 28.86
C PHE A 96 -18.55 -13.11 28.29
N ASP A 97 -19.24 -13.90 29.09
CA ASP A 97 -20.36 -14.73 28.67
C ASP A 97 -20.04 -15.68 27.49
N LEU A 98 -18.74 -16.02 27.32
CA LEU A 98 -18.31 -16.93 26.30
C LEU A 98 -18.47 -18.39 26.73
N PRO A 99 -18.70 -19.32 25.77
CA PRO A 99 -18.75 -20.74 26.07
C PRO A 99 -17.44 -21.22 26.70
N ALA A 100 -17.53 -21.92 27.86
CA ALA A 100 -16.38 -22.33 28.65
C ALA A 100 -16.38 -23.80 29.06
N ASP A 101 -17.41 -24.55 28.72
CA ASP A 101 -17.72 -25.88 29.30
C ASP A 101 -17.65 -27.01 28.25
N CYS A 102 -16.85 -26.89 27.21
CA CYS A 102 -16.55 -27.99 26.29
C CYS A 102 -15.79 -29.08 27.04
N THR A 103 -16.37 -30.25 27.12
CA THR A 103 -15.80 -31.43 27.79
C THR A 103 -15.50 -32.55 26.78
N GLU A 104 -16.06 -32.47 25.59
CA GLU A 104 -15.86 -33.48 24.56
C GLU A 104 -14.54 -33.20 23.78
N PRO A 105 -13.81 -34.26 23.39
CA PRO A 105 -12.63 -34.11 22.58
C PRO A 105 -12.98 -33.51 21.21
N TYR A 106 -12.17 -32.55 20.75
CA TYR A 106 -12.32 -31.93 19.45
C TYR A 106 -11.27 -32.51 18.48
N PHE A 107 -11.74 -33.32 17.56
CA PHE A 107 -10.91 -33.93 16.54
C PHE A 107 -10.95 -33.08 15.26
N VAL A 108 -9.79 -32.61 14.84
CA VAL A 108 -9.62 -31.88 13.57
C VAL A 108 -9.46 -32.87 12.41
N THR A 109 -8.75 -33.97 12.67
CA THR A 109 -8.62 -35.13 11.79
C THR A 109 -8.86 -36.40 12.61
N ASP A 110 -8.97 -37.55 11.98
CA ASP A 110 -9.17 -38.85 12.70
C ASP A 110 -8.10 -39.12 13.80
N SER A 111 -7.01 -38.39 13.80
CA SER A 111 -5.87 -38.60 14.68
C SER A 111 -5.35 -37.35 15.38
N LEU A 112 -5.85 -36.16 15.03
CA LEU A 112 -5.44 -34.89 15.63
C LEU A 112 -6.56 -34.30 16.50
N GLU A 113 -6.34 -34.32 17.79
CA GLU A 113 -7.19 -33.71 18.77
C GLU A 113 -6.56 -32.43 19.33
N LEU A 114 -7.36 -31.37 19.47
CA LEU A 114 -6.94 -30.08 20.04
C LEU A 114 -7.73 -29.77 21.32
N PRO A 115 -7.14 -29.04 22.27
CA PRO A 115 -7.74 -28.69 23.55
C PRO A 115 -8.79 -27.59 23.41
N LEU A 116 -9.97 -27.92 22.89
CA LEU A 116 -11.11 -27.01 22.79
C LEU A 116 -11.70 -26.79 24.17
N ILE A 117 -11.88 -25.54 24.58
CA ILE A 117 -12.50 -25.15 25.84
C ILE A 117 -13.95 -24.71 25.64
N GLY A 118 -14.22 -24.01 24.56
CA GLY A 118 -15.52 -23.46 24.29
C GLY A 118 -15.86 -23.41 22.81
N GLU A 119 -17.13 -23.63 22.48
CA GLU A 119 -17.61 -23.53 21.10
C GLU A 119 -18.97 -22.84 21.04
N LYS A 120 -19.10 -21.90 20.10
CA LYS A 120 -20.37 -21.30 19.73
C LYS A 120 -20.71 -21.73 18.31
N ARG A 121 -21.96 -22.17 18.09
CA ARG A 121 -22.43 -22.61 16.78
C ARG A 121 -23.48 -21.65 16.24
N THR A 122 -23.57 -21.56 14.93
CA THR A 122 -24.65 -20.87 14.23
C THR A 122 -25.97 -21.65 14.35
N ALA A 123 -27.07 -21.02 13.96
CA ALA A 123 -28.40 -21.65 14.01
C ALA A 123 -28.52 -22.93 13.15
N ASP A 124 -27.69 -23.04 12.10
CA ASP A 124 -27.56 -24.22 11.23
C ASP A 124 -26.56 -25.27 11.76
N GLY A 125 -26.06 -25.09 12.98
CA GLY A 125 -25.18 -26.04 13.66
C GLY A 125 -23.74 -26.06 13.25
N LYS A 126 -23.28 -25.08 12.46
CA LYS A 126 -21.85 -24.94 12.09
C LYS A 126 -21.06 -24.22 13.18
N PRO A 127 -19.79 -24.59 13.42
CA PRO A 127 -18.92 -23.85 14.31
C PRO A 127 -18.80 -22.39 13.85
N TYR A 128 -18.97 -21.45 14.77
CA TYR A 128 -18.82 -20.03 14.48
C TYR A 128 -17.66 -19.40 15.25
N LEU A 129 -17.57 -19.69 16.56
CA LEU A 129 -16.44 -19.34 17.40
C LEU A 129 -15.92 -20.61 18.08
N GLN A 130 -14.61 -20.84 18.05
CA GLN A 130 -13.94 -21.86 18.84
C GLN A 130 -12.87 -21.22 19.73
N VAL A 131 -12.78 -21.68 20.97
CA VAL A 131 -11.80 -21.21 21.95
C VAL A 131 -10.87 -22.37 22.31
N PHE A 132 -9.60 -22.23 21.99
CA PHE A 132 -8.57 -23.20 22.32
C PHE A 132 -7.68 -22.71 23.48
N ALA A 133 -7.26 -23.61 24.34
CA ALA A 133 -6.30 -23.31 25.39
C ALA A 133 -4.91 -23.72 24.97
N ALA A 134 -4.00 -22.75 24.88
CA ALA A 134 -2.59 -22.99 24.77
C ALA A 134 -1.89 -22.84 26.13
N THR A 135 -0.74 -23.43 26.29
CA THR A 135 0.08 -23.35 27.51
C THR A 135 1.56 -23.35 27.17
N ALA A 136 2.33 -22.60 27.95
CA ALA A 136 3.79 -22.57 27.84
C ALA A 136 4.44 -23.95 28.11
N LEU A 137 3.74 -24.87 28.83
CA LEU A 137 4.19 -26.26 29.03
C LEU A 137 4.35 -27.05 27.70
N GLY A 138 3.75 -26.54 26.62
CA GLY A 138 3.93 -27.14 25.30
C GLY A 138 5.34 -26.96 24.73
N GLY A 139 6.06 -25.96 25.21
CA GLY A 139 7.34 -25.55 24.64
C GLY A 139 7.18 -24.98 23.23
N VAL A 140 8.29 -24.66 22.60
CA VAL A 140 8.35 -24.23 21.21
C VAL A 140 8.92 -25.33 20.30
N GLU A 141 8.62 -25.22 19.01
CA GLU A 141 9.10 -26.17 18.01
C GLU A 141 10.65 -26.17 17.96
N PRO A 142 11.31 -27.35 18.00
CA PRO A 142 12.76 -27.41 18.03
C PRO A 142 13.36 -26.91 16.72
N GLY A 143 14.48 -26.17 16.82
CA GLY A 143 15.17 -25.61 15.67
C GLY A 143 15.72 -26.65 14.68
N LYS A 144 15.90 -27.91 15.13
CA LYS A 144 16.31 -29.02 14.27
C LYS A 144 15.49 -30.29 14.53
N LYS A 145 15.20 -31.01 13.46
CA LYS A 145 14.45 -32.28 13.52
C LYS A 145 15.15 -33.28 14.41
N GLY A 146 14.46 -33.76 15.46
CA GLY A 146 14.97 -34.75 16.38
C GLY A 146 15.55 -34.17 17.70
N GLU A 147 15.60 -32.88 17.84
CA GLU A 147 15.91 -32.24 19.13
C GLU A 147 14.66 -32.17 20.03
N ALA A 148 14.86 -32.04 21.31
CA ALA A 148 13.79 -31.80 22.26
C ALA A 148 13.21 -30.38 22.08
N ARG A 149 11.93 -30.20 22.41
CA ARG A 149 11.31 -28.88 22.41
C ARG A 149 12.08 -27.97 23.37
N GLU A 150 12.17 -26.70 22.99
CA GLU A 150 12.73 -25.68 23.85
C GLU A 150 11.68 -25.24 24.87
N ASP A 151 12.12 -24.89 26.09
CA ASP A 151 11.25 -24.36 27.14
C ASP A 151 10.68 -23.00 26.73
N ALA A 152 9.39 -22.84 26.93
CA ALA A 152 8.69 -21.59 26.65
C ALA A 152 8.43 -20.79 27.94
N GLY A 153 8.63 -19.47 27.88
CA GLY A 153 8.21 -18.54 28.92
C GLY A 153 6.72 -18.19 28.82
N THR A 154 6.21 -17.53 29.85
CA THR A 154 4.81 -17.04 29.87
C THR A 154 4.55 -15.93 28.85
N ASP A 155 5.61 -15.26 28.37
CA ASP A 155 5.57 -14.20 27.36
C ASP A 155 5.74 -14.70 25.92
N THR A 156 5.97 -16.03 25.76
CA THR A 156 6.09 -16.62 24.43
C THR A 156 4.80 -16.44 23.65
N ASP A 157 4.92 -16.09 22.37
CA ASP A 157 3.79 -15.93 21.48
C ASP A 157 2.95 -17.22 21.43
N PRO A 158 1.64 -17.16 21.75
CA PRO A 158 0.78 -18.35 21.74
C PRO A 158 0.80 -19.12 20.41
N LEU A 159 1.03 -18.46 19.27
CA LEU A 159 1.12 -19.10 17.96
C LEU A 159 2.37 -19.99 17.82
N GLN A 160 3.42 -19.69 18.55
CA GLN A 160 4.68 -20.46 18.52
C GLN A 160 4.67 -21.65 19.47
N LEU A 161 3.74 -21.69 20.42
CA LEU A 161 3.62 -22.79 21.37
C LEU A 161 3.16 -24.07 20.66
N CYS A 162 3.71 -25.20 21.11
CA CYS A 162 3.23 -26.53 20.73
C CYS A 162 2.11 -27.00 21.67
N VAL A 163 1.33 -27.98 21.24
CA VAL A 163 0.37 -28.63 22.14
C VAL A 163 1.10 -29.42 23.22
N ALA A 164 0.80 -29.14 24.50
CA ALA A 164 1.47 -29.79 25.63
C ALA A 164 1.15 -31.29 25.72
N ASN A 165 2.09 -32.08 26.24
CA ASN A 165 1.85 -33.51 26.45
C ASN A 165 0.70 -33.79 27.43
N GLU A 166 0.54 -32.90 28.43
CA GLU A 166 -0.53 -32.98 29.42
C GLU A 166 -1.92 -32.78 28.77
N GLN A 167 -2.00 -31.98 27.71
CA GLN A 167 -3.23 -31.84 26.91
C GLN A 167 -3.61 -33.12 26.14
N ARG A 168 -2.66 -33.98 25.82
CA ARG A 168 -2.89 -35.24 25.10
C ARG A 168 -3.34 -36.37 25.99
N ARG A 169 -3.11 -36.30 27.29
CA ARG A 169 -3.58 -37.32 28.24
C ARG A 169 -5.07 -37.49 28.26
N PHE A 170 -5.83 -36.47 27.86
CA PHE A 170 -7.27 -36.56 27.77
C PHE A 170 -7.78 -37.30 26.53
N THR A 171 -6.91 -37.69 25.61
CA THR A 171 -7.26 -38.09 24.24
C THR A 171 -6.65 -39.38 23.77
N GLY A 172 -5.71 -39.96 24.50
CA GLY A 172 -4.97 -41.13 24.02
C GLY A 172 -3.76 -40.76 23.13
N ALA A 173 -3.07 -41.77 22.69
CA ALA A 173 -1.85 -41.60 21.87
C ALA A 173 -2.19 -41.07 20.47
N LEU A 174 -1.49 -40.02 20.03
CA LEU A 174 -1.50 -39.61 18.63
C LEU A 174 -1.04 -40.76 17.74
N THR A 175 -1.88 -41.24 16.83
CA THR A 175 -1.58 -42.30 15.88
C THR A 175 -1.66 -41.80 14.44
N GLY A 176 -0.92 -42.41 13.52
CA GLY A 176 -0.97 -42.10 12.10
C GLY A 176 -0.55 -40.65 11.78
N GLU A 177 -1.39 -39.92 11.07
CA GLU A 177 -1.12 -38.53 10.65
C GLU A 177 -0.94 -37.55 11.82
N GLY A 178 -1.57 -37.79 12.96
CA GLY A 178 -1.41 -36.99 14.16
C GLY A 178 0.01 -36.88 14.67
N LYS A 179 0.87 -37.87 14.40
CA LYS A 179 2.31 -37.80 14.70
C LYS A 179 3.05 -36.72 13.92
N HIS A 180 2.57 -36.35 12.74
CA HIS A 180 3.16 -35.26 11.95
C HIS A 180 2.94 -33.91 12.61
N PHE A 181 1.90 -33.78 13.43
CA PHE A 181 1.58 -32.56 14.14
C PHE A 181 2.10 -32.53 15.57
N GLU A 182 2.79 -33.59 16.01
CA GLU A 182 3.25 -33.76 17.39
C GLU A 182 4.14 -32.61 17.88
N HIS A 183 5.00 -32.08 17.02
CA HIS A 183 5.92 -30.99 17.33
C HIS A 183 5.53 -29.67 16.65
N ARG A 184 4.37 -29.59 16.03
CA ARG A 184 3.93 -28.38 15.33
C ARG A 184 3.33 -27.37 16.29
N ASN A 185 3.60 -26.10 15.98
CA ASN A 185 3.10 -24.98 16.75
C ASN A 185 1.62 -24.68 16.44
N TRP A 186 0.99 -23.86 17.26
CA TRP A 186 -0.41 -23.48 17.11
C TRP A 186 -0.72 -22.78 15.79
N GLN A 187 0.22 -22.06 15.23
CA GLN A 187 0.02 -21.46 13.92
C GLN A 187 -0.31 -22.53 12.86
N THR A 188 0.55 -23.54 12.72
CA THR A 188 0.32 -24.63 11.78
C THR A 188 -0.96 -25.41 12.10
N LEU A 189 -1.25 -25.60 13.39
CA LEU A 189 -2.45 -26.32 13.81
C LEU A 189 -3.73 -25.54 13.47
N LEU A 190 -3.73 -24.21 13.62
CA LEU A 190 -4.87 -23.37 13.23
C LEU A 190 -5.07 -23.32 11.71
N GLU A 191 -4.01 -23.37 10.91
CA GLU A 191 -4.14 -23.53 9.45
C GLU A 191 -4.94 -24.79 9.11
N VAL A 192 -4.63 -25.92 9.77
CA VAL A 192 -5.37 -27.19 9.59
C VAL A 192 -6.82 -27.06 10.07
N VAL A 193 -7.09 -26.34 11.17
CA VAL A 193 -8.45 -26.06 11.63
C VAL A 193 -9.24 -25.27 10.60
N PHE A 194 -8.62 -24.25 9.99
CA PHE A 194 -9.26 -23.39 9.00
C PHE A 194 -9.45 -24.04 7.61
N GLU A 195 -8.69 -25.08 7.29
CA GLU A 195 -8.85 -25.86 6.07
C GLU A 195 -10.02 -26.87 6.14
N GLN A 196 -10.60 -27.10 7.32
CA GLN A 196 -11.72 -28.02 7.47
C GLN A 196 -12.98 -27.55 6.74
N THR A 197 -13.76 -28.51 6.21
CA THR A 197 -15.04 -28.23 5.52
C THR A 197 -16.05 -27.47 6.41
N ARG A 198 -15.96 -27.64 7.75
CA ARG A 198 -16.76 -26.94 8.74
C ARG A 198 -15.88 -26.11 9.67
N ALA A 199 -14.99 -25.30 9.11
CA ALA A 199 -14.11 -24.43 9.88
C ALA A 199 -14.90 -23.32 10.58
N PRO A 200 -14.49 -22.91 11.81
CA PRO A 200 -15.07 -21.77 12.49
C PRO A 200 -14.75 -20.47 11.75
N ARG A 201 -15.58 -19.46 11.90
CA ARG A 201 -15.28 -18.10 11.43
C ARG A 201 -14.25 -17.43 12.34
N TRP A 202 -14.41 -17.59 13.64
CA TRP A 202 -13.62 -16.95 14.67
C TRP A 202 -12.92 -17.97 15.56
N VAL A 203 -11.70 -17.67 15.96
CA VAL A 203 -10.95 -18.44 16.94
C VAL A 203 -10.40 -17.51 18.01
N ILE A 204 -10.49 -17.91 19.27
CA ILE A 204 -9.73 -17.35 20.36
C ILE A 204 -8.70 -18.40 20.78
N LEU A 205 -7.42 -18.08 20.62
CA LEU A 205 -6.33 -18.88 21.18
C LEU A 205 -5.90 -18.22 22.48
N ALA A 206 -6.13 -18.90 23.59
CA ALA A 206 -5.99 -18.34 24.93
C ALA A 206 -4.85 -19.01 25.70
N THR A 207 -3.92 -18.24 26.20
CA THR A 207 -3.04 -18.58 27.32
C THR A 207 -3.49 -17.78 28.56
N PRO A 208 -3.02 -18.08 29.77
CA PRO A 208 -3.35 -17.25 30.94
C PRO A 208 -2.99 -15.78 30.75
N SER A 209 -1.83 -15.49 30.14
CA SER A 209 -1.30 -14.14 29.98
C SER A 209 -1.72 -13.43 28.68
N GLN A 210 -2.05 -14.18 27.64
CA GLN A 210 -2.32 -13.61 26.31
C GLN A 210 -3.49 -14.32 25.62
N TRP A 211 -4.36 -13.53 25.01
CA TRP A 211 -5.43 -14.03 24.14
C TRP A 211 -5.27 -13.46 22.74
N LEU A 212 -5.42 -14.31 21.75
CA LEU A 212 -5.41 -13.93 20.33
C LEU A 212 -6.83 -14.06 19.77
N LEU A 213 -7.39 -12.97 19.28
CA LEU A 213 -8.63 -12.97 18.51
C LEU A 213 -8.29 -13.08 17.03
N ILE A 214 -8.73 -14.15 16.40
CA ILE A 214 -8.34 -14.55 15.06
C ILE A 214 -9.58 -14.69 14.18
N ASP A 215 -9.57 -14.00 13.05
CA ASP A 215 -10.55 -14.16 11.96
C ASP A 215 -9.96 -15.08 10.90
N ARG A 216 -10.69 -16.15 10.55
CA ARG A 216 -10.26 -17.09 9.49
C ARG A 216 -9.91 -16.40 8.18
N VAL A 217 -10.62 -15.34 7.79
CA VAL A 217 -10.39 -14.63 6.52
C VAL A 217 -9.10 -13.81 6.56
N LYS A 218 -8.75 -13.29 7.74
CA LYS A 218 -7.57 -12.44 7.95
C LYS A 218 -6.33 -13.22 8.39
N PHE A 219 -6.49 -14.47 8.82
CA PHE A 219 -5.42 -15.27 9.41
C PHE A 219 -4.27 -15.57 8.44
N ALA A 220 -4.57 -15.79 7.17
CA ALA A 220 -3.55 -16.00 6.14
C ALA A 220 -2.58 -14.79 6.03
N GLN A 221 -3.07 -13.60 6.32
CA GLN A 221 -2.28 -12.36 6.38
C GLN A 221 -1.72 -12.07 7.77
N ARG A 222 -1.87 -13.00 8.70
CA ARG A 222 -1.50 -12.87 10.11
C ARG A 222 -2.07 -11.61 10.80
N ARG A 223 -3.22 -11.16 10.36
CA ARG A 223 -3.96 -10.08 10.99
C ARG A 223 -4.75 -10.64 12.16
N LEU A 224 -4.42 -10.18 13.35
CA LEU A 224 -5.10 -10.59 14.58
C LEU A 224 -5.04 -9.50 15.65
N LEU A 225 -5.89 -9.62 16.68
CA LEU A 225 -5.79 -8.78 17.87
C LEU A 225 -5.22 -9.60 19.02
N ARG A 226 -4.19 -9.08 19.65
CA ARG A 226 -3.54 -9.67 20.83
C ARG A 226 -3.94 -8.89 22.08
N PHE A 227 -4.47 -9.56 23.06
CA PHE A 227 -4.78 -9.03 24.38
C PHE A 227 -3.75 -9.53 25.37
N ASN A 228 -2.92 -8.65 25.89
CA ASN A 228 -1.94 -8.95 26.92
C ASN A 228 -2.55 -8.68 28.27
N TRP A 229 -2.99 -9.74 28.96
CA TRP A 229 -3.70 -9.63 30.22
C TRP A 229 -2.83 -9.15 31.37
N ASP A 230 -1.52 -9.46 31.38
CA ASP A 230 -0.63 -8.93 32.41
C ASP A 230 -0.56 -7.39 32.32
N THR A 231 -0.36 -6.85 31.13
CA THR A 231 -0.36 -5.39 30.88
C THR A 231 -1.73 -4.77 31.19
N LEU A 232 -2.82 -5.40 30.75
CA LEU A 232 -4.20 -4.91 30.99
C LEU A 232 -4.51 -4.85 32.49
N PHE A 233 -4.09 -5.85 33.28
CA PHE A 233 -4.26 -5.87 34.72
C PHE A 233 -3.30 -4.93 35.46
N GLU A 234 -2.09 -4.74 34.95
CA GLU A 234 -1.15 -3.79 35.53
C GLU A 234 -1.63 -2.36 35.43
N ARG A 235 -2.05 -1.96 34.24
CA ARG A 235 -2.54 -0.61 33.95
C ARG A 235 -3.98 -0.40 34.39
N HIS A 236 -4.83 -1.42 34.29
CA HIS A 236 -6.27 -1.45 34.58
C HIS A 236 -7.02 -0.18 34.15
N GLU A 237 -6.60 0.41 33.02
CA GLU A 237 -7.25 1.57 32.45
C GLU A 237 -8.66 1.23 31.96
N GLU A 238 -9.63 2.03 32.36
CA GLU A 238 -11.05 1.76 32.08
C GLU A 238 -11.34 1.71 30.57
N SER A 239 -10.68 2.55 29.77
CA SER A 239 -10.81 2.60 28.32
C SER A 239 -10.36 1.30 27.64
N GLU A 240 -9.20 0.76 28.07
CA GLU A 240 -8.65 -0.49 27.52
C GLU A 240 -9.51 -1.70 27.94
N LEU A 241 -9.96 -1.74 29.18
CA LEU A 241 -10.84 -2.81 29.67
C LEU A 241 -12.22 -2.76 29.02
N LYS A 242 -12.77 -1.57 28.74
CA LYS A 242 -13.99 -1.41 27.93
C LYS A 242 -13.79 -1.92 26.50
N ALA A 243 -12.67 -1.56 25.87
CA ALA A 243 -12.33 -2.03 24.53
C ALA A 243 -12.22 -3.56 24.49
N ALA A 244 -11.48 -4.17 25.42
CA ALA A 244 -11.37 -5.62 25.53
C ALA A 244 -12.76 -6.28 25.72
N THR A 245 -13.64 -5.67 26.54
CA THR A 245 -15.00 -6.16 26.76
C THR A 245 -15.80 -6.13 25.44
N VAL A 246 -15.81 -5.00 24.75
CA VAL A 246 -16.57 -4.86 23.49
C VAL A 246 -16.06 -5.82 22.42
N LEU A 247 -14.79 -6.17 22.43
CA LEU A 247 -14.20 -7.06 21.42
C LEU A 247 -14.35 -8.56 21.74
N LEU A 248 -14.44 -8.94 23.03
CA LEU A 248 -14.37 -10.33 23.47
C LEU A 248 -15.66 -10.92 24.05
N THR A 249 -16.72 -10.13 24.25
CA THR A 249 -17.96 -10.65 24.81
C THR A 249 -18.76 -11.50 23.81
N ASN A 250 -19.60 -12.40 24.33
CA ASN A 250 -20.50 -13.23 23.53
C ASN A 250 -21.41 -12.41 22.59
N ASP A 251 -21.79 -11.20 22.99
CA ASP A 251 -22.60 -10.30 22.16
C ASP A 251 -21.88 -9.92 20.86
N SER A 252 -20.54 -9.81 20.88
CA SER A 252 -19.70 -9.44 19.74
C SER A 252 -19.65 -10.54 18.66
N PHE A 253 -19.84 -11.80 19.09
CA PHE A 253 -19.91 -12.96 18.21
C PHE A 253 -21.37 -13.39 17.93
N THR A 254 -22.36 -12.57 18.27
CA THR A 254 -23.75 -12.89 17.99
C THR A 254 -24.17 -12.27 16.67
N VAL A 255 -24.52 -13.12 15.73
CA VAL A 255 -24.99 -12.71 14.39
C VAL A 255 -26.38 -12.08 14.50
N LYS A 256 -26.51 -10.84 14.06
CA LYS A 256 -27.76 -10.09 13.91
C LYS A 256 -27.81 -9.58 12.46
N ASP A 257 -28.91 -9.80 11.79
CA ASP A 257 -29.12 -9.39 10.40
C ASP A 257 -28.04 -9.89 9.40
N GLY A 258 -27.40 -11.02 9.72
CA GLY A 258 -26.38 -11.64 8.86
C GLY A 258 -24.93 -11.36 9.24
N GLU A 259 -24.66 -10.37 10.10
CA GLU A 259 -23.31 -9.96 10.52
C GLU A 259 -23.18 -9.93 12.04
N CYS A 260 -21.95 -10.09 12.55
CA CYS A 260 -21.65 -9.89 13.96
C CYS A 260 -21.06 -8.49 14.21
N ALA A 261 -20.99 -8.06 15.48
CA ALA A 261 -20.48 -6.74 15.82
C ALA A 261 -19.02 -6.52 15.39
N LEU A 262 -18.20 -7.57 15.39
CA LEU A 262 -16.80 -7.48 14.94
C LEU A 262 -16.69 -7.19 13.42
N GLU A 263 -17.59 -7.76 12.61
CA GLU A 263 -17.67 -7.51 11.17
C GLU A 263 -18.15 -6.08 10.89
N SER A 264 -19.15 -5.60 11.63
CA SER A 264 -19.60 -4.21 11.54
C SER A 264 -18.51 -3.20 11.94
N LEU A 265 -17.70 -3.50 12.97
CA LEU A 265 -16.56 -2.69 13.37
C LEU A 265 -15.47 -2.69 12.29
N ASP A 266 -15.30 -3.78 11.56
CA ASP A 266 -14.37 -3.85 10.43
C ASP A 266 -14.81 -2.93 9.28
N GLU A 267 -16.10 -2.95 8.93
CA GLU A 267 -16.63 -2.00 7.94
C GLU A 267 -16.44 -0.53 8.38
N ASP A 268 -16.68 -0.24 9.65
CA ASP A 268 -16.49 1.11 10.19
C ASP A 268 -15.01 1.50 10.17
N SER A 269 -14.10 0.58 10.45
CA SER A 269 -12.67 0.78 10.31
C SER A 269 -12.29 1.16 8.87
N HIS A 270 -12.80 0.44 7.88
CA HIS A 270 -12.59 0.76 6.47
C HIS A 270 -13.20 2.10 6.06
N LYS A 271 -14.37 2.46 6.55
CA LYS A 271 -15.01 3.77 6.27
C LYS A 271 -14.20 4.94 6.82
N HIS A 272 -13.60 4.80 7.99
CA HIS A 272 -12.76 5.84 8.59
C HIS A 272 -11.41 5.99 7.88
N ALA A 273 -10.79 4.90 7.50
CA ALA A 273 -9.58 4.92 6.67
C ALA A 273 -9.83 5.63 5.32
N TYR A 274 -11.00 5.42 4.71
CA TYR A 274 -11.43 6.14 3.51
C TYR A 274 -11.60 7.65 3.74
N GLY A 275 -12.06 8.07 4.93
CA GLY A 275 -12.22 9.49 5.30
C GLY A 275 -10.90 10.27 5.28
N VAL A 276 -9.84 9.71 5.86
CA VAL A 276 -8.50 10.33 5.86
C VAL A 276 -7.95 10.45 4.43
N SER A 277 -8.12 9.42 3.61
CA SER A 277 -7.70 9.46 2.20
C SER A 277 -8.45 10.53 1.41
N GLN A 278 -9.72 10.77 1.72
CA GLN A 278 -10.49 11.87 1.10
C GLN A 278 -9.99 13.24 1.53
N ASP A 279 -9.72 13.45 2.81
CA ASP A 279 -9.20 14.73 3.32
C ASP A 279 -7.86 15.07 2.66
N LEU A 280 -6.98 14.08 2.50
CA LEU A 280 -5.71 14.24 1.78
C LEU A 280 -5.90 14.60 0.29
N LYS A 281 -6.90 14.02 -0.39
CA LYS A 281 -7.20 14.39 -1.78
C LYS A 281 -7.60 15.87 -1.92
N TYR A 282 -8.42 16.37 -0.99
CA TYR A 282 -8.77 17.78 -0.95
C TYR A 282 -7.56 18.67 -0.65
N ALA A 283 -6.76 18.27 0.35
CA ALA A 283 -5.57 19.01 0.75
C ALA A 283 -4.57 19.12 -0.41
N LEU A 284 -4.22 17.99 -1.04
CA LEU A 284 -3.28 17.96 -2.17
C LEU A 284 -3.77 18.80 -3.36
N ARG A 285 -5.05 18.68 -3.72
CA ARG A 285 -5.63 19.49 -4.78
C ARG A 285 -5.47 20.99 -4.50
N GLU A 286 -5.82 21.43 -3.27
CA GLU A 286 -5.68 22.83 -2.86
C GLU A 286 -4.21 23.26 -2.85
N CYS A 287 -3.31 22.42 -2.36
CA CYS A 287 -1.88 22.70 -2.34
C CYS A 287 -1.31 22.87 -3.76
N ILE A 288 -1.67 22.00 -4.72
CA ILE A 288 -1.23 22.12 -6.12
C ILE A 288 -1.73 23.44 -6.73
N GLU A 289 -2.96 23.84 -6.43
CA GLU A 289 -3.53 25.09 -6.91
C GLU A 289 -2.82 26.31 -6.32
N LEU A 290 -2.48 26.28 -5.03
CA LEU A 290 -1.71 27.32 -4.34
C LEU A 290 -0.28 27.44 -4.90
N LEU A 291 0.44 26.33 -5.00
CA LEU A 291 1.80 26.27 -5.54
C LEU A 291 1.82 26.74 -7.01
N GLY A 292 0.89 26.24 -7.82
CA GLY A 292 0.79 26.60 -9.23
C GLY A 292 0.51 28.09 -9.47
N ASN A 293 -0.35 28.71 -8.66
CA ASN A 293 -0.62 30.14 -8.76
C ASN A 293 0.59 30.99 -8.38
N GLU A 294 1.30 30.63 -7.30
CA GLU A 294 2.49 31.37 -6.88
C GLU A 294 3.64 31.17 -7.87
N ALA A 295 3.86 29.95 -8.36
CA ALA A 295 4.86 29.65 -9.37
C ALA A 295 4.56 30.43 -10.68
N ALA A 296 3.31 30.43 -11.15
CA ALA A 296 2.91 31.18 -12.33
C ALA A 296 3.17 32.67 -12.17
N ARG A 297 2.88 33.24 -10.98
CA ARG A 297 3.14 34.67 -10.66
C ARG A 297 4.65 34.98 -10.78
N GLN A 298 5.51 34.18 -10.14
CA GLN A 298 6.95 34.39 -10.14
C GLN A 298 7.56 34.18 -11.53
N LEU A 299 7.18 33.11 -12.23
CA LEU A 299 7.63 32.83 -13.60
C LEU A 299 7.21 33.94 -14.57
N GLN A 300 6.03 34.52 -14.37
CA GLN A 300 5.59 35.67 -15.15
C GLN A 300 6.48 36.89 -14.91
N GLU A 301 6.90 37.14 -13.67
CA GLU A 301 7.82 38.23 -13.33
C GLU A 301 9.21 38.02 -13.96
N ILE A 302 9.70 36.79 -13.93
CA ILE A 302 10.97 36.39 -14.57
C ILE A 302 10.88 36.61 -16.09
N ALA A 303 9.82 36.12 -16.73
CA ALA A 303 9.61 36.27 -18.16
C ALA A 303 9.50 37.76 -18.58
N ARG A 304 8.86 38.63 -17.75
CA ARG A 304 8.81 40.06 -17.97
C ARG A 304 10.20 40.70 -17.92
N LYS A 305 11.04 40.31 -16.95
CA LYS A 305 12.40 40.82 -16.83
C LYS A 305 13.26 40.38 -18.05
N GLU A 306 13.05 39.17 -18.52
CA GLU A 306 13.75 38.61 -19.69
C GLU A 306 13.14 39.03 -21.04
N LYS A 307 12.03 39.80 -21.04
CA LYS A 307 11.28 40.24 -22.21
C LYS A 307 10.81 39.04 -23.10
N LYS A 308 10.50 37.92 -22.49
CA LYS A 308 9.95 36.74 -23.14
C LYS A 308 8.42 36.71 -23.04
N GLY A 309 7.75 36.11 -24.02
CA GLY A 309 6.29 35.84 -23.93
C GLY A 309 6.00 34.79 -22.87
N PHE A 310 5.02 35.05 -21.98
CA PHE A 310 4.71 34.15 -20.86
C PHE A 310 3.68 33.05 -21.20
N LEU A 311 2.60 33.40 -21.91
CA LEU A 311 1.51 32.45 -22.25
C LEU A 311 1.34 32.24 -23.75
N THR A 312 2.13 32.92 -24.59
CA THR A 312 1.96 32.89 -26.04
C THR A 312 3.30 32.67 -26.73
N GLY A 313 3.40 31.69 -27.59
CA GLY A 313 4.59 31.33 -28.35
C GLY A 313 4.98 29.86 -28.21
N LYS A 314 5.96 29.39 -29.00
CA LYS A 314 6.46 28.01 -28.92
C LYS A 314 7.11 27.65 -27.58
N ASP A 315 7.54 28.67 -26.81
CA ASP A 315 8.22 28.52 -25.52
C ASP A 315 7.37 29.06 -24.36
N GLY A 316 6.04 29.19 -24.53
CA GLY A 316 5.13 29.68 -23.49
C GLY A 316 4.87 28.64 -22.41
N LEU A 317 4.73 29.07 -21.14
CA LEU A 317 4.39 28.21 -20.01
C LEU A 317 3.09 27.44 -20.29
N THR A 318 3.13 26.12 -20.23
CA THR A 318 1.94 25.28 -20.35
C THR A 318 1.41 24.93 -18.96
N ALA A 319 0.09 25.01 -18.79
CA ALA A 319 -0.54 24.65 -17.51
C ALA A 319 -0.31 23.18 -17.16
N LYS A 320 -0.17 22.32 -18.16
CA LYS A 320 0.09 20.90 -17.97
C LYS A 320 1.47 20.65 -17.35
N GLU A 321 2.54 21.24 -17.91
CA GLU A 321 3.89 21.12 -17.37
C GLU A 321 3.96 21.63 -15.93
N LEU A 322 3.34 22.79 -15.66
CA LEU A 322 3.25 23.34 -14.30
C LEU A 322 2.50 22.40 -13.36
N SER A 323 1.39 21.80 -13.81
CA SER A 323 0.62 20.82 -13.03
C SER A 323 1.46 19.61 -12.67
N ASP A 324 2.18 19.03 -13.65
CA ASP A 324 3.01 17.85 -13.50
C ASP A 324 4.16 18.10 -12.50
N GLU A 325 4.77 19.30 -12.55
CA GLU A 325 5.83 19.66 -11.60
C GLU A 325 5.30 19.91 -10.18
N CYS A 326 4.17 20.65 -10.03
CA CYS A 326 3.53 20.86 -8.73
C CYS A 326 3.09 19.52 -8.11
N LEU A 327 2.58 18.60 -8.93
CA LEU A 327 2.17 17.28 -8.50
C LEU A 327 3.37 16.47 -7.98
N ARG A 328 4.50 16.45 -8.70
CA ARG A 328 5.74 15.79 -8.26
C ARG A 328 6.27 16.40 -6.97
N TRP A 329 6.26 17.72 -6.86
CA TRP A 329 6.70 18.40 -5.64
C TRP A 329 5.86 18.00 -4.43
N MET A 330 4.52 17.93 -4.59
CA MET A 330 3.62 17.46 -3.55
C MET A 330 3.80 15.98 -3.22
N TYR A 331 4.14 15.17 -4.21
CA TYR A 331 4.42 13.74 -3.98
C TYR A 331 5.72 13.53 -3.20
N ARG A 332 6.76 14.34 -3.44
CA ARG A 332 7.96 14.36 -2.60
C ARG A 332 7.60 14.64 -1.14
N LEU A 333 6.77 15.65 -0.92
CA LEU A 333 6.35 16.03 0.42
C LEU A 333 5.52 14.92 1.11
N LEU A 334 4.57 14.34 0.40
CA LEU A 334 3.74 13.25 0.91
C LEU A 334 4.57 11.99 1.24
N PHE A 335 5.55 11.70 0.40
CA PHE A 335 6.52 10.64 0.65
C PHE A 335 7.30 10.88 1.95
N LEU A 336 7.78 12.09 2.19
CA LEU A 336 8.49 12.45 3.42
C LEU A 336 7.59 12.28 4.64
N PHE A 337 6.36 12.76 4.62
CA PHE A 337 5.39 12.54 5.70
C PHE A 337 5.21 11.06 6.02
N PHE A 338 5.15 10.22 5.00
CA PHE A 338 4.99 8.78 5.18
C PHE A 338 6.23 8.13 5.79
N VAL A 339 7.42 8.40 5.24
CA VAL A 339 8.68 7.77 5.70
C VAL A 339 9.05 8.23 7.10
N GLU A 340 8.92 9.52 7.42
CA GLU A 340 9.19 10.05 8.76
C GLU A 340 8.21 9.52 9.82
N SER A 341 7.01 9.15 9.42
CA SER A 341 6.03 8.54 10.33
C SER A 341 6.26 7.04 10.59
N ARG A 342 7.25 6.43 9.94
CA ARG A 342 7.55 4.99 9.99
C ARG A 342 8.98 4.74 10.48
N PRO A 343 9.26 4.98 11.77
CA PRO A 343 10.59 4.75 12.35
C PRO A 343 11.03 3.28 12.29
N ASP A 344 10.07 2.35 12.24
CA ASP A 344 10.28 0.92 12.05
C ASP A 344 11.07 0.60 10.76
N LEU A 345 10.98 1.43 9.73
CA LEU A 345 11.71 1.28 8.47
C LEU A 345 13.19 1.70 8.56
N LYS A 346 13.59 2.38 9.64
CA LYS A 346 14.96 2.87 9.88
C LYS A 346 15.58 3.65 8.70
N TYR A 347 14.75 4.13 7.79
CA TYR A 347 15.21 4.84 6.60
C TYR A 347 15.68 6.26 6.92
N VAL A 348 15.02 6.90 7.86
CA VAL A 348 15.39 8.20 8.42
C VAL A 348 15.64 8.06 9.91
N PRO A 349 16.63 8.77 10.48
CA PRO A 349 17.02 8.62 11.89
C PRO A 349 16.12 9.45 12.83
N ILE A 350 14.81 9.21 12.78
CA ILE A 350 13.83 9.90 13.65
C ILE A 350 13.98 9.48 15.12
N ASP A 351 14.28 8.20 15.36
CA ASP A 351 14.42 7.62 16.69
C ASP A 351 15.87 7.64 17.20
N ALA A 352 16.79 8.33 16.52
CA ALA A 352 18.15 8.39 16.94
C ALA A 352 18.28 9.12 18.29
N GLU A 353 19.18 8.66 19.16
CA GLU A 353 19.50 9.34 20.42
C GLU A 353 19.94 10.80 20.19
N ASP A 354 20.60 11.06 19.07
CA ASP A 354 20.92 12.39 18.58
C ASP A 354 19.71 12.94 17.78
N GLU A 355 18.92 13.79 18.41
CA GLU A 355 17.73 14.43 17.83
C GLU A 355 18.06 15.46 16.72
N THR A 356 19.29 15.49 16.21
CA THR A 356 19.73 16.48 15.19
C THR A 356 18.86 16.44 13.94
N TYR A 357 18.55 15.25 13.43
CA TYR A 357 17.64 15.14 12.28
C TYR A 357 16.22 15.60 12.64
N LEU A 358 15.68 15.07 13.73
CA LEU A 358 14.29 15.35 14.16
C LEU A 358 14.05 16.85 14.38
N LYS A 359 14.94 17.51 15.12
CA LYS A 359 14.77 18.93 15.48
C LYS A 359 15.28 19.91 14.42
N GLY A 360 16.29 19.52 13.64
CA GLY A 360 16.98 20.45 12.75
C GLY A 360 16.52 20.37 11.30
N TYR A 361 16.09 19.19 10.84
CA TYR A 361 15.85 18.94 9.42
C TYR A 361 14.52 18.28 9.10
N SER A 362 13.90 17.54 10.02
CA SER A 362 12.73 16.74 9.72
C SER A 362 11.51 17.58 9.33
N LEU A 363 10.66 17.00 8.50
CA LEU A 363 9.35 17.58 8.19
C LEU A 363 8.44 17.60 9.43
N GLU A 364 8.59 16.63 10.34
CA GLU A 364 7.87 16.62 11.62
C GLU A 364 8.23 17.83 12.46
N GLY A 365 9.51 18.25 12.49
CA GLY A 365 9.91 19.51 13.13
C GLY A 365 9.28 20.75 12.47
N LEU A 366 9.11 20.74 11.15
CA LEU A 366 8.42 21.83 10.45
C LEU A 366 6.90 21.85 10.71
N ARG A 367 6.30 20.70 11.04
CA ARG A 367 4.87 20.64 11.44
C ARG A 367 4.59 21.43 12.72
N ASP A 368 5.54 21.54 13.61
CA ASP A 368 5.37 22.34 14.83
C ASP A 368 5.20 23.83 14.53
N LEU A 369 5.61 24.28 13.34
CA LEU A 369 5.44 25.66 12.88
C LEU A 369 4.08 25.91 12.22
N GLU A 370 3.25 24.89 11.99
CA GLU A 370 2.02 24.96 11.20
C GLU A 370 0.98 25.95 11.74
N LEU A 371 0.93 26.16 13.04
CA LEU A 371 -0.03 27.03 13.72
C LEU A 371 0.60 28.29 14.31
N ILE A 372 1.90 28.50 14.12
CA ILE A 372 2.59 29.70 14.64
C ILE A 372 2.24 30.90 13.76
N PRO A 373 1.64 31.98 14.32
CA PRO A 373 1.25 33.11 13.52
C PRO A 373 2.46 33.86 12.93
N LEU A 374 2.48 34.05 11.62
CA LEU A 374 3.45 34.90 10.93
C LEU A 374 2.97 36.35 11.00
N THR A 375 3.58 37.17 11.86
CA THR A 375 3.09 38.51 12.20
C THR A 375 3.70 39.59 11.32
N THR A 376 4.99 39.47 10.98
CA THR A 376 5.70 40.45 10.18
C THR A 376 5.69 40.10 8.68
N LYS A 377 5.88 41.14 7.84
CA LYS A 377 6.02 40.95 6.40
C LYS A 377 7.24 40.02 6.08
N GLN A 378 8.34 40.20 6.81
CA GLN A 378 9.55 39.42 6.61
C GLN A 378 9.33 37.95 6.95
N GLU A 379 8.59 37.63 7.99
CA GLU A 379 8.23 36.25 8.35
C GLU A 379 7.35 35.61 7.26
N ARG A 380 6.38 36.33 6.71
CA ARG A 380 5.47 35.83 5.66
C ARG A 380 6.14 35.62 4.33
N GLU A 381 6.92 36.63 3.88
CA GLU A 381 7.57 36.63 2.56
C GLU A 381 8.96 35.91 2.58
N GLY A 382 9.46 35.52 3.74
CA GLY A 382 10.75 34.82 3.90
C GLY A 382 10.76 33.45 3.22
N SER A 383 11.95 32.86 3.05
CA SER A 383 12.22 31.62 2.33
C SER A 383 12.61 30.42 3.22
N TYR A 384 12.57 30.58 4.55
CA TYR A 384 13.05 29.55 5.49
C TYR A 384 12.42 28.17 5.26
N LEU A 385 11.08 28.09 5.13
CA LEU A 385 10.41 26.82 4.90
C LEU A 385 10.76 26.23 3.53
N HIS A 386 10.93 27.07 2.51
CA HIS A 386 11.36 26.60 1.19
C HIS A 386 12.76 25.99 1.21
N GLU A 387 13.71 26.69 1.82
CA GLU A 387 15.10 26.23 1.94
C GLU A 387 15.21 24.96 2.78
N SER A 388 14.42 24.84 3.85
CA SER A 388 14.39 23.65 4.70
C SER A 388 13.86 22.42 3.94
N ILE A 389 12.74 22.55 3.22
CA ILE A 389 12.16 21.47 2.43
C ILE A 389 13.07 21.10 1.24
N ASP A 390 13.67 22.10 0.56
CA ASP A 390 14.59 21.86 -0.54
C ASP A 390 15.84 21.10 -0.07
N ARG A 391 16.34 21.43 1.13
CA ARG A 391 17.45 20.70 1.76
C ARG A 391 17.08 19.25 2.06
N LEU A 392 15.87 19.00 2.59
CA LEU A 392 15.36 17.65 2.77
C LEU A 392 15.30 16.90 1.43
N PHE A 393 14.74 17.48 0.39
CA PHE A 393 14.70 16.84 -0.94
C PHE A 393 16.11 16.48 -1.45
N ARG A 394 17.12 17.33 -1.19
CA ARG A 394 18.50 17.03 -1.55
C ARG A 394 19.07 15.87 -0.75
N PHE A 395 18.79 15.75 0.54
CA PHE A 395 19.22 14.60 1.34
C PHE A 395 18.70 13.29 0.75
N PHE A 396 17.45 13.28 0.31
CA PHE A 396 16.88 12.09 -0.34
C PHE A 396 17.39 11.87 -1.78
N SER A 397 17.70 12.93 -2.51
CA SER A 397 18.22 12.83 -3.87
C SER A 397 19.70 12.42 -3.92
N GLN A 398 20.54 13.01 -3.07
CA GLN A 398 22.01 12.95 -3.16
C GLN A 398 22.65 12.24 -1.96
N GLY A 399 21.91 12.07 -0.86
CA GLY A 399 22.42 11.59 0.41
C GLY A 399 23.11 12.69 1.22
N THR A 400 23.27 12.45 2.51
CA THR A 400 23.91 13.42 3.43
C THR A 400 25.42 13.55 3.22
N LYS A 401 26.08 12.56 2.64
CA LYS A 401 27.53 12.57 2.38
C LYS A 401 27.95 13.56 1.29
N ALA A 402 27.08 13.89 0.37
CA ALA A 402 27.39 14.80 -0.74
C ALA A 402 27.39 16.28 -0.29
N ASP A 403 26.53 16.65 0.64
CA ASP A 403 26.35 18.03 1.12
C ASP A 403 27.52 18.50 2.03
N LEU A 404 28.24 17.55 2.62
CA LEU A 404 29.36 17.85 3.54
C LEU A 404 30.68 18.20 2.82
N THR A 405 30.77 17.92 1.55
CA THR A 405 32.01 18.13 0.78
C THR A 405 32.17 19.55 0.25
N ASP A 406 31.10 20.32 0.10
CA ASP A 406 31.14 21.65 -0.53
C ASP A 406 31.23 22.82 0.47
N GLU A 407 30.78 22.70 1.71
CA GLU A 407 30.71 23.82 2.66
C GLU A 407 31.63 23.74 3.89
N LEU A 408 32.28 22.60 4.18
CA LEU A 408 32.99 22.38 5.43
C LEU A 408 34.41 21.76 5.29
N VAL A 409 35.23 22.33 4.45
CA VAL A 409 36.65 21.92 4.33
C VAL A 409 37.50 22.29 5.55
N ASP A 410 36.99 23.12 6.48
CA ASP A 410 37.79 23.68 7.57
C ASP A 410 37.48 23.19 9.00
N SER A 411 36.61 22.22 9.19
CA SER A 411 36.38 21.70 10.56
C SER A 411 36.37 20.17 10.61
N GLN A 412 37.42 19.61 11.17
CA GLN A 412 37.56 18.19 11.55
C GLN A 412 36.52 17.68 12.60
N ALA A 413 35.44 18.42 12.85
CA ALA A 413 34.48 18.15 13.91
C ALA A 413 33.10 17.70 13.43
N SER A 414 32.85 17.54 12.13
CA SER A 414 31.54 17.12 11.65
C SER A 414 31.62 15.78 10.93
N ALA A 415 31.96 14.72 11.66
CA ALA A 415 31.42 13.40 11.34
C ALA A 415 29.90 13.56 11.30
N SER A 416 29.24 13.21 10.18
CA SER A 416 27.82 13.43 9.98
C SER A 416 27.00 12.94 11.18
N ALA A 417 26.28 13.85 11.83
CA ALA A 417 25.42 13.53 12.97
C ALA A 417 24.37 12.49 12.60
N PHE A 418 24.05 12.33 11.33
CA PHE A 418 23.14 11.32 10.80
C PHE A 418 23.48 10.97 9.34
N GLU A 419 23.06 9.79 8.91
CA GLU A 419 23.27 9.31 7.54
C GLU A 419 21.94 8.95 6.88
N ILE A 420 21.67 9.56 5.71
CA ILE A 420 20.56 9.21 4.82
C ILE A 420 21.18 8.75 3.49
N GLU A 421 20.84 7.55 3.07
CA GLU A 421 21.25 7.00 1.79
C GLU A 421 20.47 7.65 0.65
N PRO A 422 21.10 7.98 -0.49
CA PRO A 422 20.45 8.67 -1.59
C PRO A 422 19.42 7.79 -2.27
N LEU A 423 18.21 8.30 -2.38
CA LEU A 423 17.15 7.75 -3.19
C LEU A 423 17.30 8.23 -4.61
N GLN A 424 17.95 7.46 -5.45
CA GLN A 424 18.06 7.81 -6.87
C GLN A 424 16.75 7.46 -7.62
N SER A 425 15.63 7.89 -7.10
CA SER A 425 14.30 7.75 -7.71
C SER A 425 14.07 8.88 -8.71
N THR A 426 13.33 8.59 -9.78
CA THR A 426 12.85 9.62 -10.73
C THR A 426 12.01 10.69 -10.04
N LEU A 427 11.35 10.36 -8.92
CA LEU A 427 10.60 11.31 -8.10
C LEU A 427 11.49 12.41 -7.53
N PHE A 428 12.71 12.08 -7.06
CA PHE A 428 13.65 13.04 -6.45
C PHE A 428 14.67 13.60 -7.45
N ASP A 429 14.52 13.28 -8.75
CA ASP A 429 15.35 13.89 -9.80
C ASP A 429 14.92 15.33 -10.06
N ASP A 430 15.79 16.24 -9.69
CA ASP A 430 15.57 17.68 -9.86
C ASP A 430 15.52 18.14 -11.31
N SER A 431 16.07 17.38 -12.25
CA SER A 431 15.95 17.70 -13.69
C SER A 431 14.50 17.62 -14.17
N ARG A 432 13.62 16.99 -13.39
CA ARG A 432 12.19 16.87 -13.66
C ARG A 432 11.35 18.05 -13.16
N LEU A 433 11.97 19.04 -12.51
CA LEU A 433 11.31 20.23 -11.95
C LEU A 433 11.93 21.54 -12.50
N PRO A 434 12.14 21.71 -13.83
CA PRO A 434 12.84 22.85 -14.39
C PRO A 434 12.13 24.20 -14.14
N LEU A 435 10.81 24.20 -13.99
CA LEU A 435 10.03 25.41 -13.69
C LEU A 435 10.11 25.77 -12.22
N LEU A 436 9.87 24.81 -11.33
CA LEU A 436 9.83 25.06 -9.89
C LEU A 436 11.22 25.35 -9.30
N LYS A 437 12.31 24.92 -9.93
CA LYS A 437 13.67 25.33 -9.58
C LYS A 437 13.93 26.83 -9.70
N GLN A 438 13.14 27.53 -10.48
CA GLN A 438 13.26 28.98 -10.66
C GLN A 438 12.39 29.78 -9.67
N VAL A 439 11.66 29.08 -8.81
CA VAL A 439 10.65 29.65 -7.92
C VAL A 439 11.07 29.46 -6.48
N VAL A 440 10.90 30.50 -5.65
CA VAL A 440 11.10 30.44 -4.20
C VAL A 440 9.73 30.67 -3.53
N PHE A 441 9.19 29.65 -2.91
CA PHE A 441 7.89 29.73 -2.25
C PHE A 441 8.01 30.48 -0.90
N PRO A 442 7.15 31.47 -0.63
CA PRO A 442 7.16 32.22 0.63
C PRO A 442 6.66 31.36 1.81
N ASN A 443 7.12 31.69 3.01
CA ASN A 443 6.76 30.98 4.24
C ASN A 443 5.24 30.89 4.47
N GLU A 444 4.49 31.98 4.21
CA GLU A 444 3.04 31.99 4.39
C GLU A 444 2.34 30.92 3.55
N LEU A 445 2.78 30.74 2.31
CA LEU A 445 2.23 29.73 1.42
C LEU A 445 2.61 28.31 1.88
N LEU A 446 3.88 28.08 2.18
CA LEU A 446 4.35 26.76 2.60
C LEU A 446 3.81 26.35 3.97
N GLN A 447 3.67 27.30 4.91
CA GLN A 447 2.97 27.03 6.16
C GLN A 447 1.53 26.58 5.92
N LYS A 448 0.82 27.23 4.99
CA LYS A 448 -0.53 26.79 4.61
C LYS A 448 -0.53 25.40 3.99
N VAL A 449 0.45 25.08 3.13
CA VAL A 449 0.63 23.73 2.55
C VAL A 449 0.85 22.68 3.64
N ILE A 450 1.79 22.95 4.57
CA ILE A 450 2.06 22.04 5.70
C ILE A 450 0.79 21.86 6.55
N CYS A 451 0.09 22.95 6.87
CA CYS A 451 -1.15 22.92 7.64
C CYS A 451 -2.26 22.08 6.96
N LEU A 452 -2.41 22.19 5.64
CA LEU A 452 -3.37 21.39 4.87
C LEU A 452 -3.02 19.92 4.86
N MET A 453 -1.72 19.58 4.78
CA MET A 453 -1.25 18.21 4.79
C MET A 453 -1.25 17.60 6.20
N SER A 454 -1.02 18.41 7.24
CA SER A 454 -0.89 17.92 8.62
C SER A 454 -2.20 17.77 9.35
N LEU A 455 -3.21 18.57 9.01
CA LEU A 455 -4.45 18.67 9.79
C LEU A 455 -5.67 18.21 9.01
N SER A 456 -6.54 17.47 9.67
CA SER A 456 -7.85 17.08 9.11
C SER A 456 -8.69 18.31 8.74
N ARG A 457 -9.65 18.14 7.86
CA ARG A 457 -10.55 19.23 7.46
C ARG A 457 -11.36 19.76 8.65
N PRO A 458 -11.63 21.08 8.72
CA PRO A 458 -12.40 21.64 9.82
C PRO A 458 -13.90 21.32 9.77
N VAL A 459 -14.34 20.63 8.71
CA VAL A 459 -15.77 20.36 8.44
C VAL A 459 -15.91 18.92 7.97
N ASP A 460 -16.82 18.15 8.57
CA ASP A 460 -17.13 16.79 8.15
C ASP A 460 -17.82 16.72 6.76
N SER A 461 -17.99 15.51 6.23
CA SER A 461 -18.66 15.29 4.95
C SER A 461 -20.14 15.78 4.92
N LYS A 462 -20.73 16.09 6.08
CA LYS A 462 -22.08 16.65 6.25
C LYS A 462 -22.07 18.16 6.51
N GLY A 463 -20.92 18.83 6.44
CA GLY A 463 -20.78 20.25 6.65
C GLY A 463 -20.80 20.72 8.11
N ARG A 464 -20.65 19.82 9.08
CA ARG A 464 -20.58 20.16 10.51
C ARG A 464 -19.15 20.50 10.88
N ARG A 465 -18.96 21.54 11.71
CA ARG A 465 -17.64 21.90 12.23
C ARG A 465 -17.09 20.80 13.13
N GLN A 466 -15.89 20.38 12.83
CA GLN A 466 -15.16 19.34 13.55
C GLN A 466 -13.87 19.93 14.14
N ARG A 467 -13.39 19.35 15.25
CA ARG A 467 -12.04 19.67 15.75
C ARG A 467 -11.03 19.14 14.76
N ARG A 468 -10.07 19.99 14.37
CA ARG A 468 -8.95 19.56 13.52
C ARG A 468 -7.98 18.72 14.35
N GLY A 469 -7.76 17.48 13.95
CA GLY A 469 -6.72 16.63 14.50
C GLY A 469 -5.53 16.53 13.53
N ARG A 470 -4.34 16.21 14.04
CA ARG A 470 -3.19 15.89 13.20
C ARG A 470 -3.45 14.58 12.46
N ILE A 471 -3.18 14.56 11.17
CA ILE A 471 -3.25 13.35 10.33
C ILE A 471 -2.03 12.49 10.68
N SER A 472 -2.28 11.25 11.07
CA SER A 472 -1.22 10.26 11.27
C SER A 472 -0.94 9.53 9.97
N TYR A 473 0.23 9.74 9.42
CA TYR A 473 0.70 9.08 8.22
C TYR A 473 1.20 7.66 8.49
N ALA A 474 1.57 7.34 9.74
CA ALA A 474 1.96 5.98 10.15
C ALA A 474 0.84 4.95 9.92
N HIS A 475 -0.40 5.41 9.97
CA HIS A 475 -1.60 4.57 9.86
C HIS A 475 -2.24 4.59 8.47
N LEU A 476 -1.63 5.30 7.51
CA LEU A 476 -2.06 5.21 6.11
C LEU A 476 -1.51 3.92 5.49
N SER A 477 -2.41 3.06 5.02
CA SER A 477 -1.98 1.93 4.22
C SER A 477 -1.40 2.40 2.88
N LEU A 478 -0.50 1.61 2.31
CA LEU A 478 0.10 1.90 1.01
C LEU A 478 -0.95 2.00 -0.10
N ASN A 479 -2.00 1.18 0.00
CA ASN A 479 -3.13 1.23 -0.94
C ASN A 479 -3.91 2.55 -0.83
N GLN A 480 -4.07 3.07 0.38
CA GLN A 480 -4.71 4.39 0.60
C GLN A 480 -3.85 5.52 0.03
N LEU A 481 -2.54 5.44 0.24
CA LEU A 481 -1.59 6.39 -0.33
C LEU A 481 -1.62 6.35 -1.87
N GLY A 482 -1.60 5.14 -2.46
CA GLY A 482 -1.77 4.91 -3.89
C GLY A 482 -3.08 5.50 -4.43
N ALA A 483 -4.20 5.28 -3.72
CA ALA A 483 -5.51 5.84 -4.07
C ALA A 483 -5.57 7.38 -4.01
N VAL A 484 -4.81 7.99 -3.11
CA VAL A 484 -4.66 9.46 -3.04
C VAL A 484 -3.90 9.97 -4.25
N TYR A 485 -2.77 9.35 -4.58
CA TYR A 485 -1.97 9.68 -5.76
C TYR A 485 -2.76 9.55 -7.06
N GLU A 486 -3.41 8.41 -7.26
CA GLU A 486 -4.11 8.10 -8.50
C GLU A 486 -5.32 8.99 -8.75
N ALA A 487 -6.04 9.36 -7.67
CA ALA A 487 -7.17 10.29 -7.79
C ALA A 487 -6.76 11.63 -8.41
N LEU A 488 -5.54 12.11 -8.14
CA LEU A 488 -5.04 13.39 -8.65
C LEU A 488 -4.56 13.32 -10.11
N LEU A 489 -4.26 12.12 -10.63
CA LEU A 489 -3.91 11.95 -12.04
C LEU A 489 -5.05 12.28 -13.00
N SER A 490 -6.30 12.21 -12.52
CA SER A 490 -7.49 12.58 -13.30
C SER A 490 -7.80 14.08 -13.29
N TYR A 491 -6.97 14.90 -12.62
CA TYR A 491 -7.09 16.35 -12.62
C TYR A 491 -6.17 16.98 -13.65
N SER A 492 -6.56 18.11 -14.18
CA SER A 492 -5.72 18.90 -15.07
C SER A 492 -5.69 20.36 -14.66
N GLY A 493 -4.54 20.98 -14.88
CA GLY A 493 -4.38 22.42 -14.71
C GLY A 493 -4.68 23.17 -16.00
N PHE A 494 -5.33 24.32 -15.86
CA PHE A 494 -5.49 25.25 -16.95
C PHE A 494 -5.45 26.70 -16.44
N PHE A 495 -5.09 27.64 -17.32
CA PHE A 495 -5.14 29.05 -17.00
C PHE A 495 -6.47 29.68 -17.43
N ALA A 496 -7.09 30.44 -16.56
CA ALA A 496 -8.28 31.19 -16.89
C ALA A 496 -7.98 32.21 -18.00
N LYS A 497 -8.57 32.06 -19.19
CA LYS A 497 -8.36 32.97 -20.33
C LYS A 497 -9.12 34.28 -20.18
N THR A 498 -10.21 34.27 -19.44
CA THR A 498 -11.05 35.38 -19.03
C THR A 498 -11.43 35.22 -17.58
N ASP A 499 -12.08 36.18 -16.98
CA ASP A 499 -12.68 36.00 -15.67
C ASP A 499 -13.72 34.89 -15.74
N LEU A 500 -13.58 33.87 -14.89
CA LEU A 500 -14.42 32.68 -14.86
C LEU A 500 -15.16 32.59 -13.53
N TYR A 501 -16.37 32.05 -13.58
CA TYR A 501 -17.21 31.79 -12.42
C TYR A 501 -17.53 30.28 -12.36
N GLU A 502 -17.47 29.70 -11.15
CA GLU A 502 -17.78 28.29 -10.95
C GLU A 502 -19.30 28.10 -10.85
N VAL A 503 -19.82 27.09 -11.56
CA VAL A 503 -21.22 26.68 -11.51
C VAL A 503 -21.31 25.18 -11.19
N LYS A 504 -22.44 24.78 -10.60
CA LYS A 504 -22.71 23.40 -10.15
C LYS A 504 -24.05 22.90 -10.66
N GLU A 505 -24.29 21.59 -10.57
CA GLU A 505 -25.62 21.04 -10.84
C GLU A 505 -26.63 21.42 -9.75
N THR A 506 -27.87 21.67 -10.12
CA THR A 506 -28.96 22.05 -9.20
C THR A 506 -29.20 21.02 -8.09
N LYS A 507 -28.84 19.75 -8.34
CA LYS A 507 -28.95 18.65 -7.37
C LYS A 507 -27.94 18.72 -6.25
N ASP A 508 -26.81 19.40 -6.46
CA ASP A 508 -25.71 19.45 -5.51
C ASP A 508 -25.92 20.60 -4.51
N LYS A 509 -26.27 20.26 -3.28
CA LYS A 509 -26.43 21.26 -2.21
C LYS A 509 -25.12 21.98 -1.87
N THR A 510 -23.98 21.28 -1.96
CA THR A 510 -22.65 21.80 -1.68
C THR A 510 -21.71 21.46 -2.82
N VAL A 511 -20.74 22.32 -3.09
CA VAL A 511 -19.69 22.05 -4.08
C VAL A 511 -18.80 20.92 -3.58
N ASN A 512 -18.65 19.87 -4.37
CA ASN A 512 -17.66 18.84 -4.13
C ASN A 512 -16.47 19.09 -5.07
N GLU A 513 -15.42 19.65 -4.53
CA GLU A 513 -14.21 20.02 -5.30
C GLU A 513 -13.44 18.84 -5.88
N LEU A 514 -13.77 17.61 -5.47
CA LEU A 514 -13.23 16.37 -6.04
C LEU A 514 -14.03 15.85 -7.22
N LYS A 515 -15.17 16.46 -7.54
CA LYS A 515 -15.96 16.17 -8.74
C LYS A 515 -15.60 17.11 -9.91
N ALA A 516 -16.09 16.77 -11.09
CA ALA A 516 -15.96 17.64 -12.26
C ALA A 516 -16.57 19.01 -11.97
N ALA A 517 -15.80 20.07 -12.25
CA ALA A 517 -16.22 21.46 -12.08
C ALA A 517 -16.52 22.09 -13.44
N TYR A 518 -17.46 23.01 -13.46
CA TYR A 518 -17.84 23.77 -14.64
C TYR A 518 -17.56 25.25 -14.41
N PHE A 519 -16.89 25.86 -15.39
CA PHE A 519 -16.49 27.27 -15.34
C PHE A 519 -17.06 28.01 -16.52
N VAL A 520 -17.70 29.13 -16.24
CA VAL A 520 -18.36 29.97 -17.26
C VAL A 520 -17.83 31.40 -17.22
N PRO A 521 -17.69 32.09 -18.37
CA PRO A 521 -17.36 33.51 -18.40
C PRO A 521 -18.51 34.34 -17.89
N GLU A 522 -18.22 35.55 -17.45
CA GLU A 522 -19.22 36.51 -16.91
C GLU A 522 -20.42 36.72 -17.86
N ALA A 523 -20.17 36.78 -19.16
CA ALA A 523 -21.22 36.96 -20.16
C ALA A 523 -22.24 35.83 -20.24
N GLU A 524 -21.91 34.64 -19.68
CA GLU A 524 -22.79 33.47 -19.68
C GLU A 524 -23.43 33.18 -18.33
N LEU A 525 -23.05 33.93 -17.30
CA LEU A 525 -23.49 33.69 -15.91
C LEU A 525 -25.00 33.87 -15.74
N ASP A 526 -25.63 34.76 -16.54
CA ASP A 526 -27.08 34.99 -16.52
C ASP A 526 -27.91 33.81 -17.02
N LYS A 527 -27.28 32.82 -17.66
CA LYS A 527 -27.96 31.61 -18.11
C LYS A 527 -28.19 30.59 -16.98
N TYR A 528 -27.56 30.81 -15.81
CA TYR A 528 -27.60 29.92 -14.66
C TYR A 528 -28.42 30.53 -13.53
N SER A 529 -29.22 29.70 -12.87
CA SER A 529 -29.98 30.06 -11.68
C SER A 529 -29.08 30.32 -10.46
N GLU A 530 -29.60 31.02 -9.45
CA GLU A 530 -28.85 31.27 -8.21
C GLU A 530 -28.43 29.96 -7.49
N ASP A 531 -29.22 28.89 -7.61
CA ASP A 531 -28.91 27.58 -7.03
C ASP A 531 -27.75 26.86 -7.76
N GLU A 532 -27.51 27.24 -9.00
CA GLU A 532 -26.40 26.67 -9.81
C GLU A 532 -25.11 27.48 -9.65
N LYS A 533 -25.18 28.69 -9.15
CA LYS A 533 -24.00 29.53 -8.89
C LYS A 533 -23.32 29.13 -7.60
N VAL A 534 -22.01 29.22 -7.58
CA VAL A 534 -21.19 28.89 -6.41
C VAL A 534 -20.82 30.17 -5.68
N PHE A 535 -21.10 30.21 -4.38
CA PHE A 535 -20.79 31.33 -3.52
C PHE A 535 -19.80 30.97 -2.44
N ASP A 536 -18.83 31.79 -2.21
CA ASP A 536 -17.93 31.79 -1.06
C ASP A 536 -18.34 32.80 -0.03
N ARG A 537 -18.06 32.53 1.25
CA ARG A 537 -18.26 33.55 2.31
C ARG A 537 -16.95 34.29 2.53
N ASP A 538 -17.04 35.64 2.40
CA ASP A 538 -15.92 36.49 2.78
C ASP A 538 -15.54 36.26 4.25
N PRO A 539 -14.27 35.95 4.56
CA PRO A 539 -13.84 35.65 5.91
C PRO A 539 -14.01 36.80 6.90
N VAL A 540 -14.01 38.07 6.42
CA VAL A 540 -14.11 39.28 7.24
C VAL A 540 -15.55 39.77 7.31
N THR A 541 -16.18 40.05 6.16
CA THR A 541 -17.54 40.60 6.08
C THR A 541 -18.65 39.58 6.26
N LYS A 542 -18.33 38.26 6.11
CA LYS A 542 -19.29 37.13 6.11
C LYS A 542 -20.34 37.20 4.97
N GLU A 543 -20.22 38.13 4.06
CA GLU A 543 -21.09 38.24 2.88
C GLU A 543 -20.84 37.11 1.90
N LEU A 544 -21.88 36.69 1.20
CA LEU A 544 -21.79 35.72 0.12
C LEU A 544 -21.32 36.41 -1.16
N MET A 545 -20.17 36.00 -1.66
CA MET A 545 -19.62 36.45 -2.93
C MET A 545 -19.55 35.34 -3.94
N LEU A 546 -19.86 35.60 -5.20
CA LEU A 546 -19.69 34.65 -6.28
C LEU A 546 -18.23 34.20 -6.37
N ARG A 547 -18.03 32.86 -6.42
CA ARG A 547 -16.68 32.31 -6.58
C ARG A 547 -16.14 32.67 -7.97
N LYS A 548 -15.20 33.57 -7.99
CA LYS A 548 -14.57 34.13 -9.18
C LYS A 548 -13.12 33.74 -9.30
N TYR A 549 -12.72 33.35 -10.48
CA TYR A 549 -11.33 33.08 -10.87
C TYR A 549 -10.90 34.14 -11.89
N PRO A 550 -10.08 35.14 -11.50
CA PRO A 550 -9.60 36.19 -12.40
C PRO A 550 -8.81 35.63 -13.58
N LYS A 551 -8.76 36.37 -14.67
CA LYS A 551 -7.93 36.01 -15.82
C LYS A 551 -6.49 35.81 -15.42
N GLY A 552 -5.90 34.67 -15.87
CA GLY A 552 -4.52 34.26 -15.56
C GLY A 552 -4.39 33.38 -14.33
N THR A 553 -5.46 33.14 -13.56
CA THR A 553 -5.46 32.23 -12.43
C THR A 553 -5.23 30.80 -12.93
N PHE A 554 -4.34 30.10 -12.29
CA PHE A 554 -4.14 28.66 -12.46
C PHE A 554 -5.21 27.90 -11.67
N ILE A 555 -5.97 27.08 -12.34
CA ILE A 555 -7.07 26.28 -11.79
C ILE A 555 -6.71 24.80 -11.97
N TYR A 556 -6.78 24.02 -10.90
CA TYR A 556 -6.51 22.59 -10.92
C TYR A 556 -7.76 21.81 -10.51
N ARG A 557 -8.44 21.23 -11.49
CA ARG A 557 -9.74 20.55 -11.33
C ARG A 557 -9.85 19.33 -12.22
N MET A 558 -10.78 18.46 -11.87
CA MET A 558 -11.19 17.36 -12.74
C MET A 558 -12.01 17.94 -13.91
N ALA A 559 -11.50 17.83 -15.14
CA ALA A 559 -12.25 18.21 -16.32
C ALA A 559 -13.16 17.05 -16.76
N GLY A 560 -14.41 17.36 -17.13
CA GLY A 560 -15.44 16.35 -17.38
C GLY A 560 -15.13 15.33 -18.46
N ARG A 561 -14.23 15.64 -19.42
CA ARG A 561 -13.78 14.73 -20.48
C ARG A 561 -12.38 14.14 -20.25
N GLU A 562 -11.59 14.68 -19.33
CA GLU A 562 -10.21 14.22 -19.13
C GLU A 562 -10.14 12.93 -18.33
N ARG A 563 -11.16 12.61 -17.53
CA ARG A 563 -11.29 11.29 -16.89
C ARG A 563 -11.42 10.17 -17.94
N GLU A 564 -12.08 10.46 -19.07
CA GLU A 564 -12.14 9.53 -20.22
C GLU A 564 -10.80 9.47 -20.96
N ASN A 565 -10.03 10.58 -20.99
CA ASN A 565 -8.74 10.66 -21.68
C ASN A 565 -7.57 10.06 -20.87
N SER A 566 -7.57 10.21 -19.54
CA SER A 566 -6.53 9.64 -18.69
C SER A 566 -6.70 8.13 -18.52
N ALA A 567 -7.96 7.64 -18.67
CA ALA A 567 -8.34 6.23 -18.45
C ALA A 567 -7.80 5.63 -17.12
N SER A 568 -7.42 6.50 -16.17
CA SER A 568 -6.88 6.09 -14.88
C SER A 568 -8.01 5.92 -13.88
N TYR A 569 -8.21 4.71 -13.41
CA TYR A 569 -9.22 4.34 -12.43
C TYR A 569 -8.57 3.60 -11.28
N TYR A 570 -8.79 4.10 -10.07
CA TYR A 570 -8.40 3.35 -8.87
C TYR A 570 -9.25 2.07 -8.77
N THR A 571 -8.56 0.95 -8.65
CA THR A 571 -9.20 -0.34 -8.38
C THR A 571 -9.23 -0.57 -6.88
N PRO A 572 -10.42 -0.72 -6.26
CA PRO A 572 -10.53 -0.99 -4.83
C PRO A 572 -9.74 -2.23 -4.41
N GLU A 573 -9.13 -2.18 -3.24
CA GLU A 573 -8.29 -3.24 -2.67
C GLU A 573 -8.98 -4.62 -2.65
N VAL A 574 -10.26 -4.65 -2.32
CA VAL A 574 -11.07 -5.88 -2.32
C VAL A 574 -11.08 -6.54 -3.70
N LEU A 575 -11.14 -5.74 -4.77
CA LEU A 575 -11.15 -6.26 -6.15
C LEU A 575 -9.75 -6.73 -6.57
N THR A 576 -8.69 -5.97 -6.25
CA THR A 576 -7.31 -6.38 -6.56
C THR A 576 -6.97 -7.66 -5.84
N HIS A 577 -7.32 -7.76 -4.56
CA HIS A 577 -7.13 -8.97 -3.76
C HIS A 577 -7.84 -10.18 -4.36
N CYS A 578 -9.11 -10.05 -4.69
CA CYS A 578 -9.91 -11.14 -5.27
C CYS A 578 -9.35 -11.61 -6.61
N VAL A 579 -9.06 -10.68 -7.53
CA VAL A 579 -8.57 -11.01 -8.88
C VAL A 579 -7.19 -11.68 -8.82
N VAL A 580 -6.27 -11.16 -7.99
CA VAL A 580 -4.94 -11.74 -7.84
C VAL A 580 -5.03 -13.13 -7.23
N LYS A 581 -5.85 -13.31 -6.19
CA LYS A 581 -6.07 -14.61 -5.55
C LYS A 581 -6.58 -15.65 -6.54
N GLU A 582 -7.63 -15.35 -7.29
CA GLU A 582 -8.19 -16.28 -8.27
C GLU A 582 -7.17 -16.64 -9.38
N ALA A 583 -6.36 -15.68 -9.80
CA ALA A 583 -5.31 -15.93 -10.78
C ALA A 583 -4.20 -16.83 -10.20
N LEU A 584 -3.81 -16.60 -8.95
CA LEU A 584 -2.80 -17.41 -8.26
C LEU A 584 -3.32 -18.83 -7.98
N ASP A 585 -4.57 -18.99 -7.56
CA ASP A 585 -5.17 -20.32 -7.33
C ASP A 585 -5.14 -21.19 -8.59
N VAL A 586 -5.36 -20.61 -9.76
CA VAL A 586 -5.21 -21.32 -11.04
C VAL A 586 -3.75 -21.68 -11.32
N LEU A 587 -2.82 -20.76 -11.05
CA LEU A 587 -1.40 -20.96 -11.29
C LEU A 587 -0.81 -22.01 -10.35
N ILE A 588 -1.21 -22.03 -9.08
CA ILE A 588 -0.83 -23.02 -8.06
C ILE A 588 -1.22 -24.42 -8.56
N LYS A 589 -2.49 -24.62 -8.92
CA LYS A 589 -2.98 -25.91 -9.45
C LYS A 589 -2.22 -26.38 -10.68
N GLN A 590 -1.83 -25.45 -11.56
CA GLN A 590 -1.13 -25.82 -12.80
C GLN A 590 0.36 -26.10 -12.61
N GLN A 591 1.01 -25.42 -11.66
CA GLN A 591 2.47 -25.44 -11.58
C GLN A 591 3.04 -26.01 -10.28
N LEU A 592 2.28 -26.02 -9.18
CA LEU A 592 2.76 -26.50 -7.88
C LEU A 592 2.22 -27.86 -7.48
N ASP A 593 0.98 -28.21 -7.81
CA ASP A 593 0.35 -29.47 -7.38
C ASP A 593 1.08 -30.74 -7.86
N GLY A 594 1.87 -30.64 -8.93
CA GLY A 594 2.66 -31.75 -9.45
C GLY A 594 4.08 -31.85 -8.93
N LEU A 595 4.51 -30.91 -8.06
CA LEU A 595 5.90 -30.88 -7.54
C LEU A 595 6.05 -31.78 -6.30
N PRO A 596 7.21 -32.46 -6.15
CA PRO A 596 7.38 -33.51 -5.16
C PRO A 596 7.52 -33.05 -3.71
N ASP A 597 8.01 -31.84 -3.49
CA ASP A 597 8.35 -31.33 -2.16
C ASP A 597 8.18 -29.80 -2.06
N ASP A 598 8.15 -29.28 -0.83
CA ASP A 598 7.92 -27.87 -0.56
C ASP A 598 9.10 -26.98 -0.97
N LYS A 599 10.32 -27.53 -1.00
CA LYS A 599 11.49 -26.80 -1.51
C LYS A 599 11.35 -26.52 -3.01
N SER A 600 11.02 -27.54 -3.80
CA SER A 600 10.77 -27.39 -5.23
C SER A 600 9.63 -26.40 -5.51
N LYS A 601 8.60 -26.36 -4.65
CA LYS A 601 7.50 -25.40 -4.76
C LYS A 601 7.95 -23.98 -4.47
N SER A 602 8.71 -23.76 -3.40
CA SER A 602 9.24 -22.43 -3.06
C SER A 602 10.17 -21.89 -4.15
N GLU A 603 11.09 -22.69 -4.66
CA GLU A 603 11.98 -22.33 -5.78
C GLU A 603 11.18 -22.01 -7.06
N LYS A 604 10.12 -22.79 -7.33
CA LYS A 604 9.24 -22.54 -8.48
C LYS A 604 8.53 -21.19 -8.37
N ILE A 605 8.05 -20.81 -7.19
CA ILE A 605 7.40 -19.53 -6.95
C ILE A 605 8.35 -18.36 -7.27
N LEU A 606 9.62 -18.44 -6.87
CA LEU A 606 10.60 -17.40 -7.18
C LEU A 606 10.88 -17.26 -8.69
N SER A 607 10.55 -18.27 -9.48
CA SER A 607 10.69 -18.21 -10.94
C SER A 607 9.52 -17.53 -11.66
N TRP A 608 8.43 -17.23 -10.97
CA TRP A 608 7.26 -16.58 -11.57
C TRP A 608 7.55 -15.15 -11.98
N ARG A 609 6.88 -14.71 -13.04
CA ARG A 609 6.92 -13.33 -13.51
C ARG A 609 5.51 -12.79 -13.56
N ILE A 610 5.31 -11.67 -12.89
CA ILE A 610 4.02 -11.00 -12.80
C ILE A 610 4.10 -9.76 -13.69
N CYS A 611 3.19 -9.65 -14.66
CA CYS A 611 3.16 -8.51 -15.57
C CYS A 611 1.76 -7.88 -15.58
N GLU A 612 1.71 -6.57 -15.38
CA GLU A 612 0.50 -5.79 -15.54
C GLU A 612 0.61 -4.81 -16.71
N PRO A 613 -0.21 -4.98 -17.77
CA PRO A 613 -0.11 -4.16 -18.97
C PRO A 613 -0.78 -2.78 -18.87
N ALA A 614 -1.46 -2.47 -17.78
CA ALA A 614 -2.09 -1.17 -17.48
C ALA A 614 -2.00 -0.92 -15.97
N MET A 615 -0.76 -0.74 -15.49
CA MET A 615 -0.48 -0.87 -14.06
C MET A 615 -0.98 0.28 -13.19
N GLY A 616 -1.29 1.46 -13.76
CA GLY A 616 -1.63 2.62 -12.96
C GLY A 616 -0.55 2.94 -11.93
N SER A 617 -0.93 3.06 -10.68
CA SER A 617 -0.03 3.19 -9.52
C SER A 617 0.46 1.85 -8.94
N ALA A 618 0.37 0.76 -9.71
CA ALA A 618 0.81 -0.60 -9.35
C ALA A 618 -0.03 -1.31 -8.26
N ALA A 619 -1.33 -1.04 -8.17
CA ALA A 619 -2.19 -1.66 -7.16
C ALA A 619 -2.24 -3.20 -7.28
N PHE A 620 -2.39 -3.74 -8.49
CA PHE A 620 -2.35 -5.19 -8.73
C PHE A 620 -0.95 -5.79 -8.53
N LEU A 621 0.10 -5.07 -8.91
CA LEU A 621 1.48 -5.54 -8.70
C LEU A 621 1.83 -5.62 -7.22
N ASN A 622 1.44 -4.63 -6.42
CA ASN A 622 1.61 -4.64 -4.97
C ASN A 622 0.89 -5.82 -4.33
N GLU A 623 -0.37 -6.03 -4.72
CA GLU A 623 -1.15 -7.17 -4.21
C GLU A 623 -0.55 -8.50 -4.66
N GLY A 624 -0.07 -8.58 -5.90
CA GLY A 624 0.64 -9.75 -6.41
C GLY A 624 1.90 -10.07 -5.61
N ILE A 625 2.70 -9.05 -5.29
CA ILE A 625 3.88 -9.20 -4.42
C ILE A 625 3.47 -9.74 -3.06
N ASN A 626 2.43 -9.16 -2.44
CA ASN A 626 1.99 -9.52 -1.10
C ASN A 626 1.56 -10.99 -1.04
N GLN A 627 0.66 -11.41 -1.92
CA GLN A 627 0.14 -12.79 -1.93
C GLN A 627 1.21 -13.81 -2.33
N VAL A 628 2.09 -13.49 -3.30
CA VAL A 628 3.18 -14.40 -3.71
C VAL A 628 4.25 -14.50 -2.62
N ALA A 629 4.54 -13.42 -1.91
CA ALA A 629 5.47 -13.46 -0.78
C ALA A 629 4.94 -14.34 0.37
N GLU A 630 3.66 -14.19 0.70
CA GLU A 630 3.02 -15.05 1.71
C GLU A 630 3.01 -16.53 1.29
N LEU A 631 2.70 -16.80 0.03
CA LEU A 631 2.72 -18.15 -0.53
C LEU A 631 4.14 -18.75 -0.50
N TYR A 632 5.14 -17.96 -0.85
CA TYR A 632 6.54 -18.38 -0.77
C TYR A 632 6.92 -18.75 0.67
N MET A 633 6.64 -17.85 1.62
CA MET A 633 6.93 -18.08 3.04
C MET A 633 6.22 -19.32 3.58
N HIS A 634 4.98 -19.56 3.14
CA HIS A 634 4.22 -20.76 3.53
C HIS A 634 4.93 -22.07 3.13
N TYR A 635 5.48 -22.15 1.91
CA TYR A 635 6.23 -23.33 1.49
C TYR A 635 7.65 -23.36 2.03
N ALA A 636 8.34 -22.23 2.08
CA ALA A 636 9.71 -22.17 2.58
C ALA A 636 9.83 -22.59 4.05
N GLN A 637 8.85 -22.27 4.89
CA GLN A 637 8.81 -22.71 6.29
C GLN A 637 8.52 -24.21 6.46
N LYS A 638 7.95 -24.89 5.46
CA LYS A 638 7.67 -26.33 5.48
C LYS A 638 8.84 -27.17 4.99
N VAL A 639 9.89 -26.54 4.46
CA VAL A 639 11.08 -27.27 4.04
C VAL A 639 11.71 -27.96 5.26
N PRO A 640 12.06 -29.28 5.18
CA PRO A 640 12.78 -29.94 6.26
C PRO A 640 14.06 -29.16 6.62
N ASP A 641 14.32 -29.01 7.91
CA ASP A 641 15.46 -28.26 8.47
C ASP A 641 15.40 -26.71 8.31
N ALA A 642 14.26 -26.15 7.88
CA ALA A 642 14.06 -24.72 7.89
C ALA A 642 14.05 -24.19 9.33
N LYS A 643 14.73 -23.06 9.57
CA LYS A 643 14.76 -22.39 10.88
C LYS A 643 13.35 -21.92 11.25
N ALA A 644 12.84 -22.27 12.42
CA ALA A 644 11.61 -21.66 12.93
C ALA A 644 11.80 -20.15 13.13
N LEU A 645 10.84 -19.36 12.69
CA LEU A 645 10.86 -17.90 12.79
C LEU A 645 9.93 -17.44 13.91
N THR A 646 10.41 -16.54 14.75
CA THR A 646 9.54 -15.76 15.64
C THR A 646 8.66 -14.84 14.79
N GLN A 647 7.59 -14.31 15.39
CA GLN A 647 6.69 -13.41 14.65
C GLN A 647 7.40 -12.16 14.13
N THR A 648 8.35 -11.61 14.90
CA THR A 648 9.14 -10.45 14.47
C THR A 648 10.06 -10.83 13.30
N GLU A 649 10.77 -11.97 13.40
CA GLU A 649 11.62 -12.47 12.32
C GLU A 649 10.79 -12.79 11.06
N TYR A 650 9.60 -13.37 11.22
CA TYR A 650 8.71 -13.63 10.08
C TYR A 650 8.31 -12.35 9.34
N ARG A 651 7.94 -11.29 10.07
CA ARG A 651 7.61 -10.00 9.45
C ARG A 651 8.79 -9.44 8.70
N HIS A 652 9.96 -9.50 9.29
CA HIS A 652 11.20 -9.06 8.67
C HIS A 652 11.52 -9.85 7.40
N GLU A 653 11.48 -11.18 7.47
CA GLU A 653 11.74 -12.05 6.32
C GLU A 653 10.66 -11.92 5.23
N LEU A 654 9.39 -11.80 5.59
CA LEU A 654 8.32 -11.53 4.64
C LEU A 654 8.56 -10.22 3.88
N GLN A 655 9.03 -9.18 4.57
CA GLN A 655 9.34 -7.91 3.93
C GLN A 655 10.55 -8.03 2.99
N ARG A 656 11.56 -8.83 3.36
CA ARG A 656 12.69 -9.15 2.48
C ARG A 656 12.26 -9.91 1.24
N VAL A 657 11.35 -10.86 1.37
CA VAL A 657 10.76 -11.58 0.22
C VAL A 657 9.98 -10.62 -0.68
N ARG A 658 9.20 -9.70 -0.12
CA ARG A 658 8.52 -8.66 -0.91
C ARG A 658 9.51 -7.81 -1.70
N MET A 659 10.62 -7.42 -1.08
CA MET A 659 11.69 -6.67 -1.75
C MET A 659 12.32 -7.47 -2.90
N PHE A 660 12.63 -8.75 -2.66
CA PHE A 660 13.15 -9.64 -3.69
C PHE A 660 12.21 -9.73 -4.90
N LEU A 661 10.92 -9.94 -4.65
CA LEU A 661 9.91 -10.04 -5.69
C LEU A 661 9.73 -8.71 -6.44
N ALA A 662 9.72 -7.59 -5.73
CA ALA A 662 9.64 -6.26 -6.32
C ALA A 662 10.81 -5.97 -7.26
N ASP A 663 12.02 -6.33 -6.85
CA ASP A 663 13.22 -6.08 -7.65
C ASP A 663 13.37 -6.99 -8.87
N ARG A 664 12.70 -8.16 -8.92
CA ARG A 664 13.01 -9.20 -9.91
C ARG A 664 11.84 -9.80 -10.68
N ASN A 665 10.68 -9.91 -10.03
CA ASN A 665 9.60 -10.77 -10.52
C ASN A 665 8.47 -10.00 -11.17
N ILE A 666 8.39 -8.67 -10.97
CA ILE A 666 7.28 -7.85 -11.46
C ILE A 666 7.66 -7.04 -12.68
N TYR A 667 6.68 -6.83 -13.54
CA TYR A 667 6.79 -6.02 -14.75
C TYR A 667 5.51 -5.24 -14.95
N GLY A 668 5.63 -3.97 -15.35
CA GLY A 668 4.46 -3.12 -15.55
C GLY A 668 4.60 -2.18 -16.74
N VAL A 669 3.49 -1.89 -17.39
CA VAL A 669 3.41 -0.90 -18.46
C VAL A 669 2.25 0.03 -18.18
N ASP A 670 2.46 1.34 -18.35
CA ASP A 670 1.37 2.31 -18.37
C ASP A 670 1.61 3.40 -19.42
N LEU A 671 0.52 3.91 -19.97
CA LEU A 671 0.56 4.98 -20.97
C LEU A 671 0.94 6.33 -20.36
N ASN A 672 0.58 6.52 -19.08
CA ASN A 672 0.82 7.76 -18.36
C ASN A 672 2.19 7.73 -17.67
N PRO A 673 3.15 8.60 -18.05
CA PRO A 673 4.48 8.63 -17.44
C PRO A 673 4.44 8.92 -15.93
N VAL A 674 3.48 9.72 -15.47
CA VAL A 674 3.31 10.01 -14.03
C VAL A 674 2.83 8.77 -13.28
N ALA A 675 1.98 7.95 -13.88
CA ALA A 675 1.57 6.68 -13.28
C ALA A 675 2.76 5.73 -13.10
N VAL A 676 3.69 5.68 -14.08
CA VAL A 676 4.92 4.88 -13.98
C VAL A 676 5.79 5.37 -12.81
N GLU A 677 6.01 6.68 -12.68
CA GLU A 677 6.76 7.28 -11.57
C GLU A 677 6.12 6.94 -10.21
N LEU A 678 4.79 6.96 -10.13
CA LEU A 678 4.04 6.58 -8.93
C LEU A 678 4.11 5.09 -8.64
N ALA A 679 4.08 4.25 -9.67
CA ALA A 679 4.24 2.81 -9.51
C ALA A 679 5.59 2.46 -8.90
N GLU A 680 6.68 3.11 -9.34
CA GLU A 680 8.02 2.95 -8.73
C GLU A 680 7.98 3.24 -7.22
N VAL A 681 7.39 4.37 -6.84
CA VAL A 681 7.30 4.77 -5.42
C VAL A 681 6.41 3.83 -4.62
N SER A 682 5.25 3.46 -5.17
CA SER A 682 4.28 2.56 -4.51
C SER A 682 4.87 1.17 -4.28
N LEU A 683 5.53 0.60 -5.27
CA LEU A 683 6.20 -0.70 -5.19
C LEU A 683 7.35 -0.68 -4.20
N TRP A 684 8.14 0.39 -4.21
CA TRP A 684 9.23 0.53 -3.27
C TRP A 684 8.72 0.65 -1.82
N LEU A 685 7.72 1.49 -1.58
CA LEU A 685 7.12 1.63 -0.25
C LEU A 685 6.51 0.32 0.26
N ASN A 686 5.87 -0.47 -0.62
CA ASN A 686 5.31 -1.79 -0.27
C ASN A 686 6.39 -2.82 0.10
N ALA A 687 7.55 -2.71 -0.53
CA ALA A 687 8.64 -3.66 -0.38
C ALA A 687 9.74 -3.18 0.58
N MET A 688 9.67 -1.94 1.10
CA MET A 688 10.69 -1.35 1.94
C MET A 688 10.96 -2.20 3.18
N SER A 689 12.23 -2.48 3.43
CA SER A 689 12.72 -3.24 4.57
C SER A 689 13.78 -2.43 5.34
N ASP A 690 14.09 -2.83 6.57
CA ASP A 690 15.09 -2.20 7.42
C ASP A 690 16.54 -2.40 6.91
N ASP A 691 16.74 -3.26 5.91
CA ASP A 691 18.01 -3.44 5.19
C ASP A 691 18.42 -2.20 4.36
N ARG A 692 17.54 -1.21 4.23
CA ARG A 692 17.72 0.00 3.39
C ARG A 692 18.01 -0.30 1.91
N TYR A 693 17.65 -1.50 1.45
CA TYR A 693 17.80 -1.87 0.05
C TYR A 693 16.79 -1.11 -0.80
N VAL A 694 17.24 -0.52 -1.90
CA VAL A 694 16.39 0.22 -2.85
C VAL A 694 16.37 -0.51 -4.18
N PRO A 695 15.23 -1.03 -4.63
CA PRO A 695 15.13 -1.70 -5.92
C PRO A 695 15.25 -0.70 -7.07
N TRP A 696 15.64 -1.20 -8.22
CA TRP A 696 15.68 -0.39 -9.44
C TRP A 696 14.70 -0.92 -10.49
N PHE A 697 13.70 -0.13 -10.80
CA PHE A 697 12.62 -0.54 -11.69
C PHE A 697 12.80 -0.17 -13.17
N GLY A 698 13.94 0.39 -13.55
CA GLY A 698 14.15 0.93 -14.90
C GLY A 698 14.07 -0.07 -16.05
N LEU A 699 14.14 -1.39 -15.77
CA LEU A 699 13.91 -2.44 -16.77
C LEU A 699 12.55 -3.12 -16.65
N GLN A 700 11.87 -2.93 -15.54
CA GLN A 700 10.66 -3.64 -15.20
C GLN A 700 9.42 -2.81 -15.47
N LEU A 701 9.52 -1.48 -15.25
CA LEU A 701 8.41 -0.56 -15.48
C LEU A 701 8.68 0.26 -16.73
N ALA A 702 7.69 0.30 -17.63
CA ALA A 702 7.82 0.98 -18.91
C ALA A 702 6.65 1.95 -19.16
N CYS A 703 6.96 3.12 -19.70
CA CYS A 703 5.95 4.04 -20.20
C CYS A 703 5.65 3.75 -21.66
N GLY A 704 4.42 3.36 -21.96
CA GLY A 704 4.03 3.04 -23.34
C GLY A 704 2.62 2.46 -23.46
N ASN A 705 2.17 2.31 -24.69
CA ASN A 705 0.88 1.69 -24.98
C ASN A 705 1.03 0.17 -25.09
N SER A 706 0.53 -0.57 -24.12
CA SER A 706 0.62 -2.04 -24.07
C SER A 706 -0.22 -2.76 -25.13
N LEU A 707 -1.19 -2.08 -25.77
CA LEU A 707 -2.00 -2.62 -26.84
C LEU A 707 -1.35 -2.44 -28.22
N ILE A 708 -0.42 -1.50 -28.34
CA ILE A 708 0.34 -1.25 -29.56
C ILE A 708 1.70 -1.90 -29.41
N GLY A 709 1.84 -3.06 -29.97
CA GLY A 709 3.08 -3.82 -29.90
C GLY A 709 3.34 -4.61 -31.18
N CYS A 710 4.56 -5.08 -31.28
CA CYS A 710 5.00 -5.91 -32.39
C CYS A 710 5.22 -7.33 -31.91
N ARG A 711 4.57 -8.30 -32.53
CA ARG A 711 4.92 -9.70 -32.34
C ARG A 711 6.25 -9.99 -33.03
N ARG A 712 6.99 -10.97 -32.57
CA ARG A 712 8.19 -11.45 -33.26
C ARG A 712 7.78 -12.34 -34.45
N GLU A 713 7.15 -11.73 -35.41
CA GLU A 713 6.67 -12.33 -36.66
C GLU A 713 7.24 -11.60 -37.87
N ALA A 714 7.60 -12.31 -38.89
CA ALA A 714 8.19 -11.76 -40.12
C ALA A 714 7.50 -12.35 -41.36
N TYR A 715 7.55 -11.60 -42.41
CA TYR A 715 7.21 -12.08 -43.74
C TYR A 715 8.45 -12.50 -44.50
N TRP A 716 8.36 -13.54 -45.30
CA TRP A 716 9.37 -13.77 -46.31
C TRP A 716 9.21 -12.77 -47.46
N ARG A 717 10.30 -12.13 -47.90
CA ARG A 717 10.34 -11.16 -48.99
C ARG A 717 9.62 -11.72 -50.25
N LYS A 718 9.87 -12.96 -50.58
CA LYS A 718 9.24 -13.66 -51.70
C LYS A 718 7.69 -13.68 -51.64
N ASN A 719 7.11 -13.62 -50.46
CA ASN A 719 5.68 -13.62 -50.21
C ASN A 719 5.07 -12.21 -50.32
N LEU A 720 5.88 -11.18 -50.42
CA LEU A 720 5.45 -9.79 -50.49
C LEU A 720 5.47 -9.25 -51.92
N VAL A 721 5.94 -10.02 -52.88
CA VAL A 721 6.04 -9.61 -54.28
C VAL A 721 4.67 -9.80 -55.00
N GLY A 722 4.22 -8.75 -55.67
CA GLY A 722 3.04 -8.81 -56.55
C GLY A 722 1.72 -9.14 -55.82
N LYS A 723 0.92 -10.04 -56.41
CA LYS A 723 -0.39 -10.41 -55.85
C LYS A 723 -0.30 -11.21 -54.56
N ALA A 724 0.82 -11.85 -54.30
CA ALA A 724 1.04 -12.66 -53.09
C ALA A 724 0.99 -11.81 -51.82
N PHE A 725 1.32 -10.53 -51.88
CA PHE A 725 1.26 -9.57 -50.78
C PHE A 725 -0.12 -9.57 -50.08
N LYS A 726 -1.22 -9.70 -50.81
CA LYS A 726 -2.59 -9.61 -50.24
C LYS A 726 -2.96 -10.83 -49.38
N THR A 727 -2.33 -11.95 -49.60
CA THR A 727 -2.62 -13.23 -48.93
C THR A 727 -1.47 -13.74 -48.08
N ALA A 728 -0.38 -13.02 -48.05
CA ALA A 728 0.77 -13.36 -47.24
C ALA A 728 0.42 -13.34 -45.76
N LEU A 729 0.84 -14.38 -45.04
CA LEU A 729 0.76 -14.45 -43.56
C LEU A 729 2.16 -14.40 -42.98
N PRO A 730 2.36 -13.67 -41.92
CA PRO A 730 3.64 -13.66 -41.21
C PRO A 730 3.85 -15.02 -40.51
N HIS A 731 5.08 -15.41 -40.33
CA HIS A 731 5.48 -16.56 -39.55
C HIS A 731 6.22 -16.13 -38.28
N VAL A 732 6.17 -16.96 -37.24
CA VAL A 732 6.83 -16.69 -35.96
C VAL A 732 8.33 -16.86 -36.11
N VAL A 733 9.09 -15.82 -35.78
CA VAL A 733 10.56 -15.83 -35.79
C VAL A 733 11.12 -16.49 -34.55
N GLY A 734 10.40 -16.40 -33.42
CA GLY A 734 10.86 -16.93 -32.15
C GLY A 734 12.08 -16.17 -31.59
N ASN A 735 12.90 -16.85 -30.83
CA ASN A 735 14.03 -16.24 -30.13
C ASN A 735 15.36 -16.41 -30.90
N ARG A 736 15.36 -16.00 -32.18
CA ARG A 736 16.52 -16.00 -33.06
C ARG A 736 16.63 -14.69 -33.84
N PRO A 737 17.81 -14.35 -34.35
CA PRO A 737 17.97 -13.27 -35.32
C PRO A 737 17.18 -13.52 -36.63
N LEU A 738 16.85 -12.43 -37.32
CA LEU A 738 16.26 -12.50 -38.67
C LEU A 738 17.22 -13.19 -39.63
N GLN A 739 16.67 -13.99 -40.53
CA GLN A 739 17.36 -14.56 -41.67
C GLN A 739 17.30 -13.59 -42.86
N GLU A 740 18.17 -13.81 -43.82
CA GLU A 740 18.13 -13.07 -45.08
C GLU A 740 16.81 -13.28 -45.82
N GLY A 741 16.20 -12.20 -46.25
CA GLY A 741 14.89 -12.22 -46.87
C GLY A 741 13.70 -12.22 -45.90
N GLU A 742 13.90 -12.11 -44.60
CA GLU A 742 12.83 -11.90 -43.63
C GLU A 742 12.65 -10.40 -43.34
N ILE A 743 11.37 -9.97 -43.38
CA ILE A 743 10.94 -8.59 -43.16
C ILE A 743 9.95 -8.58 -42.01
N TRP A 744 10.22 -7.76 -40.96
CA TRP A 744 9.35 -7.64 -39.81
C TRP A 744 7.93 -7.25 -40.22
N HIS A 745 6.91 -7.96 -39.67
CA HIS A 745 5.50 -7.78 -40.05
C HIS A 745 5.02 -6.34 -39.77
N PHE A 746 5.52 -5.68 -38.73
CA PHE A 746 5.12 -4.32 -38.36
C PHE A 746 5.63 -3.23 -39.30
N LEU A 747 6.57 -3.54 -40.18
CA LEU A 747 7.02 -2.66 -41.24
C LEU A 747 6.20 -2.79 -42.52
N VAL A 748 5.40 -3.86 -42.63
CA VAL A 748 4.63 -4.16 -43.84
C VAL A 748 3.20 -3.65 -43.68
N PRO A 749 2.68 -2.83 -44.62
CA PRO A 749 1.31 -2.34 -44.55
C PRO A 749 0.29 -3.50 -44.53
N ASN A 750 -0.57 -3.53 -43.53
CA ASN A 750 -1.57 -4.57 -43.42
C ASN A 750 -2.75 -4.31 -44.35
N THR A 751 -3.09 -5.28 -45.21
CA THR A 751 -4.25 -5.21 -46.11
C THR A 751 -5.58 -5.11 -45.36
N GLY A 752 -5.64 -5.66 -44.14
CA GLY A 752 -6.76 -5.54 -43.21
C GLY A 752 -6.78 -4.26 -42.37
N MET A 753 -5.89 -3.27 -42.68
CA MET A 753 -5.85 -2.00 -41.94
C MET A 753 -7.23 -1.39 -41.84
N SER A 754 -7.70 -1.14 -40.62
CA SER A 754 -9.01 -0.55 -40.38
C SER A 754 -9.12 0.85 -40.97
N PHE A 755 -10.29 1.19 -41.41
CA PHE A 755 -10.62 2.52 -41.90
C PHE A 755 -12.04 2.86 -41.49
N TYR A 756 -12.36 4.13 -41.49
CA TYR A 756 -13.70 4.60 -41.12
C TYR A 756 -14.72 4.10 -42.16
N ALA A 757 -15.52 3.12 -41.73
CA ALA A 757 -16.59 2.54 -42.56
C ALA A 757 -17.96 3.11 -42.18
N GLU A 758 -18.02 3.97 -41.14
CA GLU A 758 -19.26 4.49 -40.62
C GLU A 758 -20.01 5.32 -41.66
N PRO A 759 -21.32 5.04 -41.93
CA PRO A 759 -22.12 5.72 -42.94
C PRO A 759 -22.16 7.23 -42.75
N THR A 760 -22.21 7.70 -41.50
CA THR A 760 -22.26 9.12 -41.16
C THR A 760 -21.00 9.86 -41.62
N VAL A 761 -19.82 9.31 -41.33
CA VAL A 761 -18.52 9.90 -41.75
C VAL A 761 -18.41 9.93 -43.27
N LYS A 762 -18.84 8.85 -43.95
CA LYS A 762 -18.88 8.78 -45.41
C LYS A 762 -19.79 9.83 -46.01
N SER A 763 -20.93 10.13 -45.36
CA SER A 763 -21.92 11.09 -45.89
C SER A 763 -21.47 12.54 -45.71
N LEU A 764 -20.73 12.85 -44.61
CA LEU A 764 -20.28 14.18 -44.30
C LEU A 764 -19.08 14.64 -45.15
N GLU A 765 -18.11 13.72 -45.39
CA GLU A 765 -16.84 14.05 -46.07
C GLU A 765 -16.55 13.07 -47.25
N LYS A 766 -17.45 12.98 -48.22
CA LYS A 766 -17.37 12.03 -49.33
C LYS A 766 -16.07 12.10 -50.15
N GLU A 767 -15.57 13.31 -50.42
CA GLU A 767 -14.37 13.50 -51.23
C GLU A 767 -13.09 13.15 -50.44
N ALA A 768 -13.02 13.52 -49.19
CA ALA A 768 -11.90 13.13 -48.30
C ALA A 768 -11.85 11.61 -48.15
N PHE A 769 -13.01 10.99 -47.95
CA PHE A 769 -13.11 9.53 -47.80
C PHE A 769 -12.69 8.81 -49.11
N LYS A 770 -13.09 9.31 -50.29
CA LYS A 770 -12.70 8.75 -51.57
C LYS A 770 -11.19 8.85 -51.79
N LYS A 771 -10.58 9.99 -51.49
CA LYS A 771 -9.12 10.19 -51.57
C LYS A 771 -8.37 9.26 -50.60
N PHE A 772 -8.85 9.13 -49.38
CA PHE A 772 -8.26 8.24 -48.36
C PHE A 772 -8.37 6.76 -48.79
N SER A 773 -9.53 6.35 -49.29
CA SER A 773 -9.72 4.97 -49.75
C SER A 773 -8.81 4.63 -50.92
N ALA A 774 -8.67 5.55 -51.88
CA ALA A 774 -7.77 5.38 -53.02
C ALA A 774 -6.30 5.34 -52.61
N TRP A 775 -5.91 6.18 -51.66
CA TRP A 775 -4.56 6.15 -51.09
C TRP A 775 -4.31 4.82 -50.39
N ARG A 776 -5.26 4.38 -49.50
CA ARG A 776 -5.15 3.12 -48.77
C ARG A 776 -5.04 1.92 -49.72
N GLU A 777 -5.88 1.84 -50.71
CA GLU A 777 -5.84 0.77 -51.70
C GLU A 777 -4.47 0.71 -52.40
N ARG A 778 -3.93 1.85 -52.80
CA ARG A 778 -2.59 1.94 -53.40
C ARG A 778 -1.50 1.54 -52.43
N PHE A 779 -1.57 2.04 -51.15
CA PHE A 779 -0.60 1.76 -50.10
C PHE A 779 -0.55 0.27 -49.70
N THR A 780 -1.69 -0.43 -49.79
CA THR A 780 -1.81 -1.84 -49.43
C THR A 780 -1.88 -2.79 -50.61
N SER A 781 -1.54 -2.36 -51.84
CA SER A 781 -1.75 -3.16 -53.04
C SER A 781 -0.56 -4.06 -53.39
N GLN A 782 0.60 -3.50 -53.48
CA GLN A 782 1.87 -4.20 -53.76
C GLN A 782 3.05 -3.34 -53.40
N LEU A 783 4.17 -3.97 -53.08
CA LEU A 783 5.45 -3.32 -52.82
C LEU A 783 6.35 -3.43 -54.03
N THR A 784 7.07 -2.36 -54.36
CA THR A 784 8.12 -2.36 -55.37
C THR A 784 9.39 -3.02 -54.87
N GLU A 785 10.29 -3.46 -55.73
CA GLU A 785 11.58 -4.05 -55.34
C GLU A 785 12.40 -3.08 -54.52
N ALA A 786 12.40 -1.79 -54.85
CA ALA A 786 13.10 -0.77 -54.09
C ALA A 786 12.56 -0.60 -52.65
N GLU A 787 11.20 -0.65 -52.50
CA GLU A 787 10.57 -0.62 -51.16
C GLU A 787 10.87 -1.89 -50.38
N LEU A 788 10.89 -3.05 -51.01
CA LEU A 788 11.26 -4.30 -50.37
C LEU A 788 12.72 -4.29 -49.88
N ASP A 789 13.64 -3.74 -50.69
CA ASP A 789 15.03 -3.57 -50.29
C ASP A 789 15.17 -2.66 -49.05
N GLU A 790 14.42 -1.56 -49.02
CA GLU A 790 14.41 -0.63 -47.90
C GLU A 790 13.81 -1.25 -46.64
N LEU A 791 12.70 -1.95 -46.78
CA LEU A 791 12.04 -2.67 -45.67
C LEU A 791 12.94 -3.77 -45.08
N GLU A 792 13.65 -4.53 -45.94
CA GLU A 792 14.56 -5.56 -45.51
C GLU A 792 15.76 -4.97 -44.77
N LYS A 793 16.38 -3.90 -45.30
CA LYS A 793 17.47 -3.17 -44.58
C LYS A 793 17.00 -2.61 -43.23
N THR A 794 15.82 -2.02 -43.19
CA THR A 794 15.23 -1.49 -41.96
C THR A 794 14.92 -2.61 -40.95
N SER A 795 14.42 -3.75 -41.44
CA SER A 795 14.20 -4.95 -40.61
C SER A 795 15.48 -5.47 -39.99
N GLN A 796 16.55 -5.57 -40.78
CA GLN A 796 17.85 -6.03 -40.29
C GLN A 796 18.46 -5.05 -39.29
N LEU A 797 18.29 -3.74 -39.50
CA LEU A 797 18.74 -2.71 -38.55
C LEU A 797 17.95 -2.81 -37.23
N ALA A 798 16.64 -2.91 -37.29
CA ALA A 798 15.79 -3.06 -36.10
C ALA A 798 16.16 -4.32 -35.32
N ASP A 799 16.34 -5.45 -36.00
CA ASP A 799 16.77 -6.71 -35.37
C ASP A 799 18.15 -6.60 -34.71
N LYS A 800 19.11 -5.97 -35.40
CA LYS A 800 20.45 -5.72 -34.83
C LYS A 800 20.41 -4.85 -33.59
N LEU A 801 19.61 -3.80 -33.58
CA LEU A 801 19.41 -2.93 -32.41
C LEU A 801 18.73 -3.68 -31.27
N TRP A 802 17.69 -4.48 -31.58
CA TRP A 802 17.02 -5.35 -30.61
C TRP A 802 18.00 -6.32 -29.93
N TRP A 803 18.79 -7.06 -30.72
CA TRP A 803 19.77 -8.01 -30.20
C TRP A 803 20.90 -7.35 -29.39
N ARG A 804 21.30 -6.16 -29.79
CA ARG A 804 22.29 -5.37 -29.03
C ARG A 804 21.71 -5.00 -27.68
N TRP A 805 20.46 -4.53 -27.63
CA TRP A 805 19.75 -4.21 -26.41
C TRP A 805 19.53 -5.46 -25.55
N ALA A 806 18.98 -6.55 -26.10
CA ALA A 806 18.77 -7.80 -25.40
C ALA A 806 20.04 -8.39 -24.79
N LYS A 807 21.17 -8.32 -25.52
CA LYS A 807 22.47 -8.73 -24.98
C LYS A 807 22.97 -7.84 -23.86
N SER A 808 22.73 -6.54 -23.94
CA SER A 808 23.08 -5.61 -22.86
C SER A 808 22.28 -5.91 -21.60
N LEU A 809 20.97 -6.20 -21.74
CA LEU A 809 20.11 -6.63 -20.63
C LEU A 809 20.53 -7.97 -20.03
N ALA A 810 20.81 -8.97 -20.88
CA ALA A 810 21.30 -10.27 -20.41
C ALA A 810 22.62 -10.12 -19.64
N LYS A 811 23.54 -9.30 -20.14
CA LYS A 811 24.79 -9.02 -19.45
C LYS A 811 24.59 -8.31 -18.11
N LEU A 812 23.63 -7.38 -18.03
CA LEU A 812 23.25 -6.74 -16.78
C LEU A 812 22.67 -7.78 -15.80
N ASN A 813 21.74 -8.62 -16.25
CA ASN A 813 21.21 -9.70 -15.44
C ASN A 813 22.29 -10.69 -14.97
N ASP A 814 23.17 -11.14 -15.87
CA ASP A 814 24.25 -12.07 -15.50
C ASP A 814 25.23 -11.47 -14.48
N GLN A 815 25.39 -10.14 -14.45
CA GLN A 815 26.27 -9.44 -13.50
C GLN A 815 25.58 -9.15 -12.16
N THR A 816 24.25 -9.26 -12.10
CA THR A 816 23.44 -8.85 -10.95
C THR A 816 22.60 -10.00 -10.40
N THR A 817 22.73 -11.19 -10.97
CA THR A 817 21.98 -12.36 -10.52
C THR A 817 22.26 -12.66 -9.05
N ASP A 818 21.19 -12.62 -8.30
CA ASP A 818 20.91 -13.39 -7.10
C ASP A 818 21.62 -13.02 -5.80
N ASP A 819 22.00 -11.76 -5.62
CA ASP A 819 22.78 -11.34 -4.48
C ASP A 819 21.95 -10.98 -3.22
N TYR A 820 20.60 -11.04 -3.26
CA TYR A 820 19.75 -10.71 -2.12
C TYR A 820 19.21 -11.98 -1.47
N PRO A 821 19.73 -12.39 -0.29
CA PRO A 821 19.25 -13.59 0.40
C PRO A 821 17.90 -13.33 1.05
N ILE A 822 17.07 -14.32 0.97
CA ILE A 822 15.77 -14.36 1.65
C ILE A 822 15.65 -15.67 2.40
N TYR A 823 14.72 -15.77 3.32
CA TYR A 823 14.49 -17.00 4.07
C TYR A 823 14.32 -18.20 3.16
N GLY A 824 15.12 -19.24 3.39
CA GLY A 824 15.11 -20.48 2.59
C GLY A 824 15.77 -20.40 1.21
N TYR A 825 16.33 -19.24 0.82
CA TYR A 825 17.06 -19.08 -0.43
C TYR A 825 18.32 -18.25 -0.20
N GLU A 826 19.47 -18.92 -0.32
CA GLU A 826 20.77 -18.25 -0.31
C GLU A 826 21.36 -18.31 -1.73
N PRO A 827 21.65 -17.18 -2.34
CA PRO A 827 22.30 -17.15 -3.65
C PRO A 827 23.71 -17.74 -3.58
N GLU A 828 24.07 -18.55 -4.57
CA GLU A 828 25.41 -19.14 -4.66
C GLU A 828 26.46 -18.06 -4.99
N GLY A 829 27.23 -17.73 -4.00
CA GLY A 829 28.51 -17.01 -4.09
C GLY A 829 28.44 -15.52 -4.21
N LEU A 830 28.85 -14.81 -3.19
CA LEU A 830 29.58 -13.57 -3.24
C LEU A 830 28.97 -12.26 -2.77
N ASN A 831 29.75 -11.48 -2.12
CA ASN A 831 29.74 -10.00 -1.92
C ASN A 831 28.39 -9.29 -1.67
N TRP A 832 27.34 -10.05 -1.37
CA TRP A 832 26.06 -9.53 -0.98
C TRP A 832 26.18 -8.49 0.16
N TYR A 833 27.01 -8.76 1.15
CA TYR A 833 27.28 -7.80 2.22
C TYR A 833 27.82 -6.44 1.76
N GLY A 834 28.48 -6.39 0.61
CA GLY A 834 28.95 -5.13 0.04
C GLY A 834 27.82 -4.31 -0.60
N HIS A 835 26.82 -4.97 -1.16
CA HIS A 835 25.65 -4.31 -1.78
C HIS A 835 24.63 -3.87 -0.75
N VAL A 836 24.33 -4.70 0.25
CA VAL A 836 23.43 -4.32 1.36
C VAL A 836 23.98 -3.14 2.16
N ARG A 837 25.30 -3.10 2.40
CA ARG A 837 25.92 -1.93 3.05
C ARG A 837 25.75 -0.63 2.26
N ARG A 838 25.50 -0.71 0.95
CA ARG A 838 25.30 0.46 0.08
C ARG A 838 23.80 0.80 -0.09
N GLY A 839 22.88 -0.04 0.39
CA GLY A 839 21.44 0.21 0.31
C GLY A 839 20.86 0.32 -1.11
N VAL A 840 21.56 -0.12 -2.15
CA VAL A 840 21.16 0.07 -3.55
C VAL A 840 21.22 -1.24 -4.32
N SER A 841 20.20 -1.49 -5.14
CA SER A 841 20.15 -2.64 -6.04
C SER A 841 21.40 -2.72 -6.93
N PRO A 842 21.99 -3.93 -7.11
CA PRO A 842 23.09 -4.15 -8.04
C PRO A 842 22.81 -3.65 -9.45
N LEU A 843 21.60 -3.86 -9.97
CA LEU A 843 21.16 -3.33 -11.28
C LEU A 843 21.28 -1.81 -11.36
N ARG A 844 20.93 -1.12 -10.28
CA ARG A 844 21.04 0.33 -10.20
C ARG A 844 22.47 0.82 -10.19
N GLN A 845 23.37 0.14 -9.47
CA GLN A 845 24.79 0.49 -9.45
C GLN A 845 25.46 0.33 -10.81
N LEU A 846 25.13 -0.71 -11.56
CA LEU A 846 25.66 -0.94 -12.90
C LEU A 846 25.18 0.11 -13.91
N ASN A 847 23.94 0.55 -13.79
CA ASN A 847 23.38 1.55 -14.68
C ASN A 847 24.01 2.93 -14.50
N GLN A 848 24.44 3.28 -13.30
CA GLN A 848 25.17 4.53 -13.05
C GLN A 848 26.49 4.64 -13.82
N GLY A 849 27.18 3.50 -14.02
CA GLY A 849 28.41 3.44 -14.82
C GLY A 849 28.18 3.50 -16.34
N THR A 850 26.96 3.25 -16.81
CA THR A 850 26.64 3.11 -18.23
C THR A 850 25.78 4.24 -18.81
N HIS A 851 25.20 5.11 -17.96
CA HIS A 851 24.34 6.21 -18.42
C HIS A 851 25.03 7.26 -19.28
N SER A 852 26.35 7.35 -19.24
CA SER A 852 27.08 8.24 -20.15
C SER A 852 27.26 7.69 -21.59
N GLY A 853 26.82 6.46 -21.88
CA GLY A 853 27.04 5.78 -23.15
C GLY A 853 25.84 5.20 -23.89
N ILE A 854 24.64 5.14 -23.28
CA ILE A 854 23.50 4.43 -23.89
C ILE A 854 22.31 5.35 -24.26
N VAL A 855 22.28 6.58 -23.83
CA VAL A 855 21.22 7.57 -24.12
C VAL A 855 21.67 8.65 -25.11
N SER A 856 22.65 8.39 -25.94
CA SER A 856 22.92 9.23 -27.13
C SER A 856 22.54 8.51 -28.39
#